data_e006e5854b9846ecc299e8ab221c44a0
#
_entry.id   e006e5854b9846ecc299e8ab221c44a0
#
_cell.length_a   1.000
_cell.length_b   1.000
_cell.length_c   1.000
_cell.angle_alpha   90.00
_cell.angle_beta   90.00
_cell.angle_gamma   90.00
#
_symmetry.space_group_name_H-M   'P 1'
#
loop_
_entity.id
_entity.type
_entity.pdbx_description
1 polymer ?
#
loop_
_entity_poly.entity_id
_entity_poly.type
_entity_poly.pdbx_seq_one_letter_code
_entity_poly.pdbx_strand_id
1 'polypeptide(L)'
;MNSGIRVLRDRAAPVALAAVLALAPTAGARGQEAPQLNLYGVSGLIDMPSALSQPDGRVSATASHFSGITRGTLTFQITPRLEGSFRYAGLADLNYSGYRDYYDRSFDLAFRLLDEGRVLPAVKLGLQDFAGTGLFSGEYLVATKTLTPSLRVTAGLGWGRLGSYGDIGAPFGARPAANVGRGGKPSPGQWFRGPAAPFGGVEWLVNDRLTLTAEYSSDAYDLETGGSGASAILDRKSPLNFGASYRLGKRATIGGYYMYGSAVGVSLSLVADPYDPPVAGSTGPAPLPVLERPARSGGGAYDTGWTARAGVAESYTAQLAGLLKDHGLAMESLTLTGTTAELRLRNRRYDATAQAIGRAARAMTQILPASVETFRIVPSIDGLAASAVTLRRSDLEALEHAPDGAARLLERAQIGDAGRVPAAAMLAPDGFPSFTWQLGPYVSTSYFDPDSPLRARLGLELSARYEPRPGLVFAGALRKKLAGNLDSSRRFNTSALPPVRSNAALYAREGDPDVENLYAAYYFRPGDNLYGRVTAGYLERMFGGVSAEVLWKPVDSRLAFGAEVNMVRQRAYGDLFGFRDYDVLNGHVSAYYEFGNGFLGQVDVGRYLAGDVGATFTLDREFRNGWKLGAFATFTDASAAAFGEGSFDKGIRLEVPLSWFTGTPSRTSAATTIRPVSRDGGARLKVPGRLYESVRGYHRQVLEDQWGRVWR
;
A
#
# COMPACT_ATOMS: atom_id res chain seq x y z
N MET A 1 25.87 23.57 -32.05
CA MET A 1 24.41 23.44 -31.81
C MET A 1 24.07 22.00 -31.44
N ASN A 2 24.65 21.45 -30.38
CA ASN A 2 24.36 20.04 -29.95
C ASN A 2 24.38 19.82 -28.45
N SER A 3 24.29 20.88 -27.62
CA SER A 3 24.29 20.77 -26.16
C SER A 3 22.92 20.96 -25.49
N GLY A 4 21.91 21.41 -26.24
CA GLY A 4 20.58 21.72 -25.67
C GLY A 4 19.60 20.54 -25.56
N ILE A 5 19.84 19.45 -26.28
CA ILE A 5 18.87 18.32 -26.34
C ILE A 5 19.14 17.25 -25.25
N ARG A 6 20.35 17.17 -24.69
CA ARG A 6 20.67 16.20 -23.62
C ARG A 6 20.07 16.56 -22.24
N VAL A 7 19.85 17.84 -21.97
CA VAL A 7 19.35 18.32 -20.66
C VAL A 7 17.85 18.05 -20.44
N LEU A 8 17.07 17.96 -21.54
CA LEU A 8 15.63 17.66 -21.43
C LEU A 8 15.31 16.17 -21.26
N ARG A 9 16.26 15.27 -21.59
CA ARG A 9 16.03 13.83 -21.54
C ARG A 9 16.16 13.24 -20.11
N ASP A 10 16.92 13.90 -19.24
CA ASP A 10 17.16 13.42 -17.86
C ASP A 10 16.20 14.02 -16.81
N ARG A 11 15.36 14.99 -17.21
CA ARG A 11 14.44 15.70 -16.30
C ARG A 11 12.97 15.20 -16.33
N ALA A 12 12.64 14.22 -17.18
CA ALA A 12 11.25 13.77 -17.39
C ALA A 12 10.79 12.62 -16.53
N ALA A 13 11.57 12.17 -15.56
CA ALA A 13 11.37 10.91 -14.86
C ALA A 13 10.32 10.87 -13.72
N PRO A 14 9.89 11.95 -13.04
CA PRO A 14 8.81 11.84 -12.05
C PRO A 14 7.41 11.71 -12.66
N VAL A 15 7.26 11.87 -13.98
CA VAL A 15 5.96 11.92 -14.66
C VAL A 15 5.38 10.52 -14.95
N ALA A 16 6.17 9.47 -14.98
CA ALA A 16 5.72 8.15 -15.43
C ALA A 16 4.78 7.43 -14.45
N LEU A 17 4.94 7.63 -13.13
CA LEU A 17 4.01 7.06 -12.14
C LEU A 17 2.66 7.81 -12.15
N ALA A 18 2.69 9.07 -12.58
CA ALA A 18 1.53 9.94 -12.66
C ALA A 18 0.63 9.63 -13.87
N ALA A 19 1.20 9.18 -14.98
CA ALA A 19 0.46 8.96 -16.24
C ALA A 19 -0.55 7.79 -16.17
N VAL A 20 -0.33 6.80 -15.30
CA VAL A 20 -1.23 5.65 -15.13
C VAL A 20 -2.52 6.02 -14.38
N LEU A 21 -2.53 7.12 -13.64
CA LEU A 21 -3.66 7.57 -12.81
C LEU A 21 -4.66 8.49 -13.54
N ALA A 22 -4.36 8.95 -14.75
CA ALA A 22 -5.03 10.11 -15.35
C ALA A 22 -6.15 9.83 -16.38
N LEU A 23 -6.40 8.59 -16.81
CA LEU A 23 -7.25 8.30 -17.97
C LEU A 23 -8.59 7.64 -17.60
N ALA A 24 -9.61 8.41 -17.19
CA ALA A 24 -11.02 8.05 -17.38
C ALA A 24 -11.97 9.26 -17.15
N PRO A 25 -13.01 9.46 -17.97
CA PRO A 25 -13.99 10.53 -17.80
C PRO A 25 -15.07 10.14 -16.77
N THR A 26 -15.46 11.07 -15.88
CA THR A 26 -16.56 10.84 -14.93
C THR A 26 -17.46 12.05 -14.77
N ALA A 27 -18.75 11.79 -14.70
CA ALA A 27 -19.80 12.76 -14.38
C ALA A 27 -20.27 12.60 -12.92
N GLY A 28 -20.35 13.71 -12.22
CA GLY A 28 -21.24 14.10 -11.15
C GLY A 28 -21.31 13.42 -9.81
N ALA A 29 -20.94 14.18 -8.75
CA ALA A 29 -21.70 14.34 -7.48
C ALA A 29 -21.08 15.50 -6.68
N ARG A 30 -21.90 16.40 -6.15
CA ARG A 30 -21.46 17.54 -5.31
C ARG A 30 -21.08 17.02 -3.92
N GLY A 31 -19.80 16.76 -3.72
CA GLY A 31 -19.18 16.57 -2.40
C GLY A 31 -18.37 17.81 -2.02
N GLN A 32 -18.12 18.03 -0.75
CA GLN A 32 -17.31 19.13 -0.22
C GLN A 32 -16.00 19.22 -1.02
N GLU A 33 -15.73 20.36 -1.63
CA GLU A 33 -14.58 20.55 -2.53
C GLU A 33 -13.27 20.30 -1.78
N ALA A 34 -12.44 19.42 -2.32
CA ALA A 34 -11.14 19.13 -1.76
C ALA A 34 -10.25 20.38 -1.84
N PRO A 35 -9.50 20.71 -0.76
CA PRO A 35 -8.57 21.82 -0.77
C PRO A 35 -7.47 21.66 -1.81
N GLN A 36 -6.87 22.78 -2.21
CA GLN A 36 -5.69 22.78 -3.07
C GLN A 36 -4.50 22.14 -2.39
N LEU A 37 -3.58 21.61 -3.21
CA LEU A 37 -2.24 21.24 -2.79
C LEU A 37 -1.27 22.34 -3.22
N ASN A 38 -0.42 22.77 -2.29
CA ASN A 38 0.60 23.78 -2.52
C ASN A 38 1.84 23.22 -3.26
N LEU A 39 2.87 24.01 -3.45
CA LEU A 39 4.12 23.58 -4.11
C LEU A 39 4.92 22.57 -3.28
N TYR A 40 4.64 22.42 -1.99
CA TYR A 40 5.14 21.32 -1.16
C TYR A 40 4.31 20.03 -1.28
N GLY A 41 3.17 20.07 -2.00
CA GLY A 41 2.29 18.90 -2.20
C GLY A 41 1.40 18.58 -1.01
N VAL A 42 1.29 19.44 -0.03
CA VAL A 42 0.38 19.34 1.14
C VAL A 42 -0.79 20.32 0.99
N SER A 43 -1.85 20.13 1.78
CA SER A 43 -2.99 21.06 1.75
C SER A 43 -2.54 22.49 2.11
N GLY A 44 -2.69 23.43 1.16
CA GLY A 44 -2.12 24.77 1.33
C GLY A 44 -2.57 25.78 0.27
N LEU A 45 -1.94 26.95 0.33
CA LEU A 45 -2.11 28.07 -0.59
C LEU A 45 -1.24 27.88 -1.85
N ILE A 46 -0.16 28.67 -2.00
CA ILE A 46 0.84 28.52 -3.08
C ILE A 46 2.08 27.80 -2.53
N ASP A 47 2.70 28.33 -1.48
CA ASP A 47 3.88 27.77 -0.81
C ASP A 47 3.60 27.49 0.69
N MET A 48 2.71 28.24 1.31
CA MET A 48 2.33 28.12 2.72
C MET A 48 1.22 27.10 2.94
N PRO A 49 1.19 26.42 4.12
CA PRO A 49 0.15 25.44 4.45
C PRO A 49 -1.18 26.08 4.81
N SER A 50 -2.28 25.30 4.71
CA SER A 50 -3.61 25.66 5.21
C SER A 50 -4.11 24.66 6.26
N ALA A 51 -5.16 25.04 7.01
CA ALA A 51 -5.75 24.18 8.02
C ALA A 51 -6.70 23.11 7.46
N LEU A 52 -6.94 23.10 6.16
CA LEU A 52 -7.82 22.15 5.52
C LEU A 52 -7.15 20.78 5.35
N SER A 53 -7.95 19.73 5.25
CA SER A 53 -7.47 18.37 5.02
C SER A 53 -8.11 17.79 3.76
N GLN A 54 -7.38 16.94 3.05
CA GLN A 54 -7.93 16.16 1.95
C GLN A 54 -9.04 15.22 2.47
N PRO A 55 -9.93 14.73 1.61
CA PRO A 55 -10.82 13.64 1.94
C PRO A 55 -10.07 12.43 2.51
N ASP A 56 -10.72 11.72 3.42
CA ASP A 56 -10.17 10.56 4.12
C ASP A 56 -9.63 9.50 3.15
N GLY A 57 -8.45 8.98 3.42
CA GLY A 57 -7.81 7.95 2.61
C GLY A 57 -7.22 8.41 1.29
N ARG A 58 -7.36 9.67 0.92
CA ARG A 58 -6.87 10.19 -0.37
C ARG A 58 -5.35 10.17 -0.44
N VAL A 59 -4.87 9.73 -1.60
CA VAL A 59 -3.45 9.74 -1.99
C VAL A 59 -3.26 10.79 -3.07
N SER A 60 -2.24 11.63 -2.94
CA SER A 60 -1.91 12.66 -3.92
C SER A 60 -0.45 12.59 -4.31
N ALA A 61 -0.17 12.73 -5.61
CA ALA A 61 1.18 12.90 -6.13
C ALA A 61 1.28 14.29 -6.77
N THR A 62 2.19 15.12 -6.25
CA THR A 62 2.39 16.49 -6.72
C THR A 62 3.81 16.65 -7.26
N ALA A 63 3.94 17.18 -8.48
CA ALA A 63 5.18 17.67 -9.04
C ALA A 63 5.11 19.20 -9.13
N SER A 64 6.14 19.88 -8.65
CA SER A 64 6.22 21.34 -8.71
C SER A 64 7.62 21.83 -9.10
N HIS A 65 7.68 22.98 -9.74
CA HIS A 65 8.94 23.58 -10.15
C HIS A 65 8.88 25.11 -10.14
N PHE A 66 9.92 25.75 -9.59
CA PHE A 66 10.21 27.17 -9.76
C PHE A 66 11.69 27.44 -9.47
N SER A 67 12.28 28.37 -10.18
CA SER A 67 13.64 28.92 -9.91
C SER A 67 14.72 27.87 -9.59
N GLY A 68 14.81 26.77 -10.37
CA GLY A 68 15.76 25.68 -10.12
C GLY A 68 15.37 24.68 -9.04
N ILE A 69 14.28 24.94 -8.31
CA ILE A 69 13.75 24.04 -7.27
C ILE A 69 12.68 23.15 -7.90
N THR A 70 12.89 21.83 -7.84
CA THR A 70 11.91 20.85 -8.30
C THR A 70 11.52 19.96 -7.12
N ARG A 71 10.22 19.76 -6.87
CA ARG A 71 9.71 18.91 -5.80
C ARG A 71 8.80 17.84 -6.37
N GLY A 72 8.94 16.60 -5.90
CA GLY A 72 8.01 15.51 -6.09
C GLY A 72 7.51 15.07 -4.72
N THR A 73 6.22 15.17 -4.47
CA THR A 73 5.62 14.86 -3.16
C THR A 73 4.53 13.82 -3.30
N LEU A 74 4.56 12.84 -2.42
CA LEU A 74 3.48 11.89 -2.22
C LEU A 74 2.82 12.18 -0.87
N THR A 75 1.52 12.49 -0.88
CA THR A 75 0.77 12.91 0.31
C THR A 75 -0.40 11.98 0.55
N PHE A 76 -0.63 11.66 1.81
CA PHE A 76 -1.66 10.76 2.30
C PHE A 76 -2.51 11.42 3.35
N GLN A 77 -3.83 11.38 3.16
CA GLN A 77 -4.77 11.66 4.24
C GLN A 77 -4.97 10.36 5.03
N ILE A 78 -4.14 10.15 6.08
CA ILE A 78 -4.08 8.92 6.86
C ILE A 78 -5.39 8.68 7.62
N THR A 79 -5.95 9.74 8.18
CA THR A 79 -7.28 9.81 8.80
C THR A 79 -7.94 11.14 8.41
N PRO A 80 -9.23 11.38 8.67
CA PRO A 80 -9.84 12.68 8.38
C PRO A 80 -9.09 13.90 8.96
N ARG A 81 -8.22 13.68 9.98
CA ARG A 81 -7.48 14.73 10.67
C ARG A 81 -5.97 14.63 10.54
N LEU A 82 -5.43 13.47 10.18
CA LEU A 82 -3.98 13.23 10.09
C LEU A 82 -3.55 13.14 8.63
N GLU A 83 -2.65 14.03 8.22
CA GLU A 83 -2.02 14.06 6.91
C GLU A 83 -0.53 13.76 7.07
N GLY A 84 0.02 12.91 6.20
CA GLY A 84 1.44 12.63 6.14
C GLY A 84 1.95 12.78 4.72
N SER A 85 3.17 13.26 4.51
CA SER A 85 3.77 13.32 3.19
C SER A 85 5.23 12.89 3.18
N PHE A 86 5.64 12.42 2.01
CA PHE A 86 7.03 12.21 1.67
C PHE A 86 7.38 13.06 0.45
N ARG A 87 8.42 13.89 0.57
CA ARG A 87 8.88 14.80 -0.49
C ARG A 87 10.32 14.51 -0.85
N TYR A 88 10.58 14.53 -2.14
CA TYR A 88 11.90 14.56 -2.74
C TYR A 88 12.08 15.90 -3.46
N ALA A 89 13.06 16.68 -3.02
CA ALA A 89 13.38 18.00 -3.58
C ALA A 89 14.75 17.99 -4.23
N GLY A 90 14.84 18.54 -5.43
CA GLY A 90 16.08 18.79 -6.14
C GLY A 90 16.30 20.30 -6.30
N LEU A 91 17.47 20.78 -5.92
CA LEU A 91 17.91 22.17 -6.06
C LEU A 91 19.09 22.19 -7.04
N ALA A 92 18.79 22.58 -8.28
CA ALA A 92 19.76 22.60 -9.37
C ALA A 92 20.68 23.84 -9.22
N ASP A 93 21.97 23.66 -9.52
CA ASP A 93 23.00 24.71 -9.51
C ASP A 93 23.17 25.44 -8.17
N LEU A 94 22.75 24.81 -7.06
CA LEU A 94 22.85 25.39 -5.70
C LEU A 94 24.30 25.50 -5.21
N ASN A 95 25.20 24.63 -5.68
CA ASN A 95 26.62 24.58 -5.25
C ASN A 95 26.79 24.59 -3.72
N TYR A 96 26.15 23.69 -3.05
CA TYR A 96 26.13 23.63 -1.58
C TYR A 96 26.78 22.34 -1.05
N SER A 97 27.58 22.44 0.02
CA SER A 97 28.23 21.30 0.68
C SER A 97 29.06 20.39 -0.26
N GLY A 98 29.68 20.99 -1.30
CA GLY A 98 30.50 20.27 -2.28
C GLY A 98 29.72 19.61 -3.43
N TYR A 99 28.41 19.78 -3.48
CA TYR A 99 27.55 19.29 -4.56
C TYR A 99 27.05 20.45 -5.40
N ARG A 100 27.08 20.29 -6.72
CA ARG A 100 26.50 21.27 -7.67
C ARG A 100 24.97 21.28 -7.57
N ASP A 101 24.36 20.10 -7.65
CA ASP A 101 22.93 19.90 -7.51
C ASP A 101 22.70 19.19 -6.17
N TYR A 102 21.81 19.72 -5.36
CA TYR A 102 21.51 19.15 -4.04
C TYR A 102 20.14 18.48 -4.04
N TYR A 103 20.07 17.28 -3.45
CA TYR A 103 18.83 16.51 -3.36
C TYR A 103 18.46 16.24 -1.91
N ASP A 104 17.24 16.55 -1.55
CA ASP A 104 16.70 16.39 -0.20
C ASP A 104 15.52 15.43 -0.13
N ARG A 105 15.36 14.79 1.03
CA ARG A 105 14.28 13.85 1.36
C ARG A 105 13.64 14.27 2.65
N SER A 106 12.38 14.65 2.59
CA SER A 106 11.63 15.20 3.71
C SER A 106 10.40 14.35 4.02
N PHE A 107 10.09 14.24 5.31
CA PHE A 107 8.83 13.67 5.80
C PHE A 107 8.07 14.77 6.56
N ASP A 108 6.81 14.97 6.21
CA ASP A 108 5.95 15.92 6.88
C ASP A 108 4.81 15.19 7.59
N LEU A 109 4.33 15.76 8.68
CA LEU A 109 3.16 15.27 9.41
C LEU A 109 2.32 16.47 9.85
N ALA A 110 1.02 16.42 9.61
CA ALA A 110 0.11 17.48 10.03
C ALA A 110 -1.17 16.93 10.64
N PHE A 111 -1.62 17.56 11.71
CA PHE A 111 -2.81 17.14 12.43
C PHE A 111 -3.79 18.30 12.57
N ARG A 112 -5.03 18.11 12.10
CA ARG A 112 -6.12 19.06 12.25
C ARG A 112 -6.70 18.95 13.65
N LEU A 113 -6.45 19.98 14.45
CA LEU A 113 -6.90 20.09 15.85
C LEU A 113 -8.39 20.39 15.94
N LEU A 114 -8.86 21.36 15.13
CA LEU A 114 -10.24 21.80 15.10
C LEU A 114 -10.81 21.75 13.68
N ASP A 115 -12.02 21.27 13.55
CA ASP A 115 -12.78 21.33 12.31
C ASP A 115 -13.41 22.73 12.13
N GLU A 116 -13.57 23.18 10.89
CA GLU A 116 -14.26 24.42 10.60
C GLU A 116 -15.73 24.33 11.02
N GLY A 117 -16.14 25.22 11.91
CA GLY A 117 -17.53 25.38 12.32
C GLY A 117 -18.16 26.67 11.71
N ARG A 118 -19.37 26.98 12.12
CA ARG A 118 -20.05 28.21 11.66
C ARG A 118 -19.24 29.49 11.98
N VAL A 119 -18.66 29.57 13.16
CA VAL A 119 -17.88 30.74 13.64
C VAL A 119 -16.40 30.44 13.69
N LEU A 120 -16.02 29.28 14.27
CA LEU A 120 -14.62 28.90 14.47
C LEU A 120 -13.97 28.45 13.15
N PRO A 121 -12.71 28.86 12.89
CA PRO A 121 -11.94 28.36 11.77
C PRO A 121 -11.52 26.90 11.99
N ALA A 122 -11.16 26.18 10.92
CA ALA A 122 -10.32 24.99 11.05
C ALA A 122 -8.95 25.39 11.60
N VAL A 123 -8.35 24.55 12.44
CA VAL A 123 -6.99 24.78 12.99
C VAL A 123 -6.16 23.50 12.79
N LYS A 124 -4.97 23.67 12.24
CA LYS A 124 -4.02 22.56 11.97
C LYS A 124 -2.65 22.90 12.53
N LEU A 125 -2.00 21.90 13.10
CA LEU A 125 -0.60 21.91 13.51
C LEU A 125 0.19 20.98 12.59
N GLY A 126 1.38 21.43 12.14
CA GLY A 126 2.21 20.63 11.28
C GLY A 126 3.69 20.69 11.59
N LEU A 127 4.35 19.60 11.25
CA LEU A 127 5.80 19.40 11.32
C LEU A 127 6.29 19.12 9.89
N GLN A 128 7.03 20.05 9.31
CA GLN A 128 7.62 19.93 7.99
C GLN A 128 9.04 19.40 8.15
N ASP A 129 9.43 18.41 7.34
CA ASP A 129 10.75 17.77 7.36
C ASP A 129 11.20 17.31 8.77
N PHE A 130 10.27 16.70 9.52
CA PHE A 130 10.51 16.33 10.92
C PHE A 130 11.43 15.09 11.08
N ALA A 131 11.60 14.30 10.02
CA ALA A 131 12.39 13.06 10.02
C ALA A 131 13.25 12.91 8.73
N GLY A 132 13.55 14.01 8.06
CA GLY A 132 14.45 14.10 6.91
C GLY A 132 15.82 14.66 7.28
N THR A 133 16.46 15.36 6.35
CA THR A 133 17.77 16.00 6.55
C THR A 133 17.73 17.23 7.46
N GLY A 134 16.55 17.79 7.67
CA GLY A 134 16.32 19.02 8.41
C GLY A 134 16.53 20.31 7.59
N LEU A 135 16.88 20.20 6.32
CA LEU A 135 17.08 21.37 5.44
C LEU A 135 15.79 22.19 5.27
N PHE A 136 14.66 21.52 5.17
CA PHE A 136 13.35 22.13 5.06
C PHE A 136 12.57 22.12 6.39
N SER A 137 13.26 21.91 7.53
CA SER A 137 12.62 21.77 8.83
C SER A 137 11.88 23.04 9.23
N GLY A 138 10.61 22.87 9.55
CA GLY A 138 9.73 23.94 10.05
C GLY A 138 8.51 23.37 10.72
N GLU A 139 7.94 24.16 11.60
CA GLU A 139 6.69 23.85 12.28
C GLU A 139 5.69 24.98 12.03
N TYR A 140 4.41 24.67 12.11
CA TYR A 140 3.38 25.69 11.93
C TYR A 140 2.12 25.40 12.73
N LEU A 141 1.43 26.49 13.08
CA LEU A 141 0.06 26.49 13.55
C LEU A 141 -0.74 27.41 12.60
N VAL A 142 -1.75 26.86 11.94
CA VAL A 142 -2.50 27.58 10.89
C VAL A 142 -4.00 27.45 11.11
N ALA A 143 -4.71 28.52 10.83
CA ALA A 143 -6.16 28.60 10.83
C ALA A 143 -6.68 28.95 9.44
N THR A 144 -7.76 28.31 9.01
CA THR A 144 -8.42 28.57 7.72
C THR A 144 -9.93 28.72 7.94
N LYS A 145 -10.52 29.77 7.34
CA LYS A 145 -11.94 30.05 7.41
C LYS A 145 -12.54 30.34 6.04
N THR A 146 -13.61 29.66 5.72
CA THR A 146 -14.47 29.96 4.58
C THR A 146 -15.44 31.05 4.95
N LEU A 147 -15.21 32.26 4.43
CA LEU A 147 -16.03 33.45 4.73
C LEU A 147 -17.31 33.47 3.91
N THR A 148 -17.19 33.08 2.62
CA THR A 148 -18.32 32.93 1.70
C THR A 148 -18.09 31.65 0.85
N PRO A 149 -19.09 31.16 0.14
CA PRO A 149 -18.87 29.97 -0.74
C PRO A 149 -17.72 30.13 -1.75
N SER A 150 -17.31 31.36 -2.08
CA SER A 150 -16.27 31.68 -3.04
C SER A 150 -14.99 32.24 -2.41
N LEU A 151 -14.98 32.58 -1.11
CA LEU A 151 -13.84 33.26 -0.49
C LEU A 151 -13.39 32.53 0.78
N ARG A 152 -12.10 32.18 0.80
CA ARG A 152 -11.44 31.50 1.91
C ARG A 152 -10.22 32.29 2.36
N VAL A 153 -10.00 32.39 3.66
CA VAL A 153 -8.86 33.10 4.25
C VAL A 153 -8.09 32.15 5.15
N THR A 154 -6.78 32.20 5.06
CA THR A 154 -5.84 31.43 5.87
C THR A 154 -4.87 32.38 6.55
N ALA A 155 -4.59 32.14 7.84
CA ALA A 155 -3.57 32.82 8.62
C ALA A 155 -2.86 31.84 9.55
N GLY A 156 -1.55 31.98 9.72
CA GLY A 156 -0.77 31.07 10.54
C GLY A 156 0.50 31.70 11.10
N LEU A 157 1.15 30.95 11.97
CA LEU A 157 2.49 31.22 12.51
C LEU A 157 3.40 30.04 12.17
N GLY A 158 4.57 30.33 11.64
CA GLY A 158 5.60 29.36 11.31
C GLY A 158 6.87 29.53 12.13
N TRP A 159 7.58 28.42 12.36
CA TRP A 159 8.89 28.35 13.01
C TRP A 159 9.88 27.65 12.10
N GLY A 160 11.16 27.70 12.44
CA GLY A 160 12.22 27.14 11.61
C GLY A 160 12.25 27.83 10.25
N ARG A 161 12.23 27.07 9.14
CA ARG A 161 12.21 27.64 7.80
C ARG A 161 11.00 28.57 7.59
N LEU A 162 9.83 28.20 8.12
CA LEU A 162 8.61 29.01 8.04
C LEU A 162 8.59 30.22 9.01
N GLY A 163 9.63 30.39 9.80
CA GLY A 163 9.83 31.53 10.70
C GLY A 163 10.98 32.46 10.29
N SER A 164 11.49 32.35 9.05
CA SER A 164 12.71 33.00 8.62
C SER A 164 12.53 34.40 8.04
N TYR A 165 11.29 34.82 7.70
CA TYR A 165 11.02 36.16 7.15
C TYR A 165 9.90 36.87 7.89
N GLY A 166 10.17 38.09 8.35
CA GLY A 166 9.20 38.95 9.02
C GLY A 166 8.81 38.42 10.42
N ASP A 167 9.79 37.88 11.13
CA ASP A 167 9.58 37.28 12.45
C ASP A 167 9.15 38.32 13.51
N ILE A 168 8.41 37.83 14.50
CA ILE A 168 7.93 38.58 15.66
C ILE A 168 8.68 38.26 16.94
N GLY A 169 9.89 37.65 16.81
CA GLY A 169 10.72 37.18 17.91
C GLY A 169 10.58 35.68 18.17
N ALA A 170 11.21 35.22 19.23
CA ALA A 170 11.30 33.80 19.61
C ALA A 170 10.46 33.51 20.87
N PRO A 171 9.13 33.30 20.74
CA PRO A 171 8.21 33.21 21.89
C PRO A 171 8.51 32.03 22.81
N PHE A 172 9.12 30.95 22.30
CA PHE A 172 9.43 29.74 23.08
C PHE A 172 10.96 29.52 23.25
N GLY A 173 11.72 30.61 23.10
CA GLY A 173 13.17 30.60 23.28
C GLY A 173 13.94 30.19 22.02
N ALA A 174 15.27 30.19 22.14
CA ALA A 174 16.15 29.91 21.00
C ALA A 174 15.98 28.49 20.41
N ARG A 175 16.12 28.38 19.09
CA ARG A 175 16.13 27.08 18.38
C ARG A 175 17.50 26.44 18.52
N PRO A 176 17.64 25.29 19.17
CA PRO A 176 18.93 24.59 19.27
C PRO A 176 19.36 24.07 17.89
N ALA A 177 20.64 23.73 17.76
CA ALA A 177 21.15 23.09 16.56
C ALA A 177 20.39 21.75 16.27
N ALA A 178 20.16 21.47 15.01
CA ALA A 178 19.53 20.22 14.61
C ALA A 178 20.39 19.02 14.94
N ASN A 179 19.80 18.01 15.57
CA ASN A 179 20.43 16.71 15.78
C ASN A 179 19.73 15.66 14.91
N VAL A 180 19.86 15.79 13.59
CA VAL A 180 19.24 14.91 12.62
C VAL A 180 20.05 13.63 12.34
N GLY A 181 21.26 13.52 12.86
CA GLY A 181 22.17 12.40 12.62
C GLY A 181 22.54 12.23 11.13
N ARG A 182 23.06 11.06 10.79
CA ARG A 182 23.30 10.71 9.38
C ARG A 182 22.03 10.06 8.83
N GLY A 183 21.15 10.82 8.18
CA GLY A 183 19.97 10.29 7.47
C GLY A 183 18.62 10.47 8.13
N GLY A 184 18.49 11.54 8.90
CA GLY A 184 17.21 12.08 9.33
C GLY A 184 16.55 11.28 10.45
N LYS A 185 16.75 11.74 11.68
CA LYS A 185 15.95 11.37 12.85
C LYS A 185 15.17 12.58 13.34
N PRO A 186 14.00 12.39 13.96
CA PRO A 186 13.27 13.48 14.59
C PRO A 186 14.14 14.21 15.61
N SER A 187 14.05 15.54 15.60
CA SER A 187 14.74 16.41 16.56
C SER A 187 13.74 17.24 17.39
N PRO A 188 12.99 16.63 18.34
CA PRO A 188 11.90 17.29 19.06
C PRO A 188 12.32 18.53 19.85
N GLY A 189 13.60 18.63 20.24
CA GLY A 189 14.15 19.78 20.93
C GLY A 189 14.09 21.09 20.13
N GLN A 190 13.95 21.00 18.80
CA GLN A 190 13.81 22.16 17.92
C GLN A 190 12.37 22.62 17.72
N TRP A 191 11.39 21.74 17.94
CA TRP A 191 10.02 22.01 17.54
C TRP A 191 9.42 23.24 18.23
N PHE A 192 8.85 24.14 17.41
CA PHE A 192 8.25 25.42 17.82
C PHE A 192 9.22 26.38 18.53
N ARG A 193 10.52 26.20 18.38
CA ARG A 193 11.54 27.07 18.96
C ARG A 193 12.20 27.94 17.88
N GLY A 194 12.78 29.06 18.32
CA GLY A 194 13.38 30.11 17.48
C GLY A 194 12.39 31.15 17.04
N PRO A 195 12.76 31.98 16.05
CA PRO A 195 11.90 33.01 15.50
C PRO A 195 10.60 32.43 14.97
N ALA A 196 9.49 33.12 15.25
CA ALA A 196 8.17 32.83 14.70
C ALA A 196 7.76 33.92 13.73
N ALA A 197 7.22 33.58 12.56
CA ALA A 197 6.77 34.56 11.58
C ALA A 197 5.32 34.30 11.14
N PRO A 198 4.51 35.36 10.95
CA PRO A 198 3.16 35.24 10.42
C PRO A 198 3.20 34.96 8.92
N PHE A 199 2.28 34.14 8.45
CA PHE A 199 2.00 33.90 7.04
C PHE A 199 0.50 33.81 6.80
N GLY A 200 0.06 33.90 5.54
CA GLY A 200 -1.34 33.75 5.23
C GLY A 200 -1.69 34.09 3.81
N GLY A 201 -2.97 34.03 3.49
CA GLY A 201 -3.43 34.36 2.14
C GLY A 201 -4.94 34.20 1.98
N VAL A 202 -5.35 34.48 0.78
CA VAL A 202 -6.75 34.48 0.36
C VAL A 202 -6.89 33.60 -0.89
N GLU A 203 -7.87 32.72 -0.88
CA GLU A 203 -8.27 31.91 -2.03
C GLU A 203 -9.64 32.38 -2.51
N TRP A 204 -9.72 32.74 -3.78
CA TRP A 204 -10.98 33.07 -4.46
C TRP A 204 -11.34 31.92 -5.42
N LEU A 205 -12.38 31.18 -5.06
CA LEU A 205 -12.98 30.11 -5.87
C LEU A 205 -13.88 30.76 -6.91
N VAL A 206 -13.31 31.08 -8.07
CA VAL A 206 -14.02 31.77 -9.18
C VAL A 206 -15.17 30.89 -9.70
N ASN A 207 -14.93 29.60 -9.78
CA ASN A 207 -15.91 28.55 -10.10
C ASN A 207 -15.39 27.18 -9.62
N ASP A 208 -16.13 26.11 -9.90
CA ASP A 208 -15.79 24.74 -9.49
C ASP A 208 -14.41 24.23 -10.00
N ARG A 209 -13.79 24.95 -10.95
CA ARG A 209 -12.52 24.54 -11.57
C ARG A 209 -11.36 25.49 -11.35
N LEU A 210 -11.64 26.80 -11.24
CA LEU A 210 -10.62 27.85 -11.17
C LEU A 210 -10.59 28.47 -9.80
N THR A 211 -9.44 28.44 -9.14
CA THR A 211 -9.13 29.14 -7.90
C THR A 211 -8.00 30.12 -8.13
N LEU A 212 -8.17 31.36 -7.71
CA LEU A 212 -7.13 32.38 -7.66
C LEU A 212 -6.63 32.51 -6.23
N THR A 213 -5.33 32.62 -6.02
CA THR A 213 -4.71 32.67 -4.69
C THR A 213 -3.73 33.85 -4.60
N ALA A 214 -3.82 34.61 -3.53
CA ALA A 214 -2.82 35.60 -3.13
C ALA A 214 -2.28 35.18 -1.74
N GLU A 215 -0.97 35.17 -1.60
CA GLU A 215 -0.28 34.65 -0.41
C GLU A 215 0.83 35.59 0.04
N TYR A 216 0.98 35.73 1.36
CA TYR A 216 2.14 36.28 2.05
C TYR A 216 2.92 35.12 2.66
N SER A 217 4.17 34.93 2.20
CA SER A 217 5.07 33.85 2.62
C SER A 217 6.07 34.31 3.66
N SER A 218 6.19 33.54 4.73
CA SER A 218 7.20 33.71 5.81
C SER A 218 8.49 32.92 5.62
N ASP A 219 8.67 32.26 4.46
CA ASP A 219 9.94 31.57 4.12
C ASP A 219 10.87 32.58 3.41
N ALA A 220 12.04 32.84 4.02
CA ALA A 220 13.05 33.70 3.42
C ALA A 220 13.80 33.02 2.27
N TYR A 221 13.77 31.69 2.18
CA TYR A 221 14.56 30.92 1.22
C TYR A 221 16.07 31.21 1.35
N ASP A 222 16.57 31.34 2.60
CA ASP A 222 17.93 31.80 2.88
C ASP A 222 19.00 31.03 2.11
N LEU A 223 18.90 29.70 2.03
CA LEU A 223 19.82 28.86 1.30
C LEU A 223 19.77 29.12 -0.20
N GLU A 224 18.57 29.21 -0.76
CA GLU A 224 18.33 29.37 -2.19
C GLU A 224 18.59 30.81 -2.69
N THR A 225 18.65 31.78 -1.77
CA THR A 225 19.05 33.18 -2.06
C THR A 225 20.55 33.44 -1.87
N GLY A 226 21.34 32.37 -1.60
CA GLY A 226 22.80 32.44 -1.46
C GLY A 226 23.31 32.45 -0.04
N GLY A 227 22.47 32.14 0.95
CA GLY A 227 22.88 31.96 2.35
C GLY A 227 23.73 30.73 2.56
N SER A 228 24.46 30.67 3.68
CA SER A 228 25.35 29.56 4.07
C SER A 228 26.38 29.15 3.01
N GLY A 229 26.79 30.08 2.13
CA GLY A 229 27.79 29.84 1.09
C GLY A 229 27.26 29.07 -0.14
N ALA A 230 25.94 28.91 -0.27
CA ALA A 230 25.32 28.36 -1.47
C ALA A 230 25.27 29.40 -2.62
N SER A 231 25.10 28.92 -3.86
CA SER A 231 24.82 29.82 -4.98
C SER A 231 23.35 30.26 -4.94
N ALA A 232 23.11 31.55 -5.25
CA ALA A 232 21.76 32.05 -5.36
C ALA A 232 21.06 31.47 -6.60
N ILE A 233 19.99 30.71 -6.39
CA ILE A 233 19.12 30.15 -7.42
C ILE A 233 17.74 30.81 -7.44
N LEU A 234 17.44 31.64 -6.44
CA LEU A 234 16.21 32.43 -6.32
C LEU A 234 16.56 33.89 -6.01
N ASP A 235 15.97 34.83 -6.76
CA ASP A 235 16.03 36.28 -6.52
C ASP A 235 14.74 36.73 -5.81
N ARG A 236 14.73 36.69 -4.47
CA ARG A 236 13.54 37.01 -3.66
C ARG A 236 13.39 38.52 -3.48
N LYS A 237 12.48 39.16 -4.23
CA LYS A 237 12.20 40.62 -4.17
C LYS A 237 10.99 40.98 -3.32
N SER A 238 10.08 40.03 -3.05
CA SER A 238 8.82 40.27 -2.35
C SER A 238 8.41 39.04 -1.55
N PRO A 239 7.70 39.17 -0.42
CA PRO A 239 7.07 38.06 0.26
C PRO A 239 5.74 37.61 -0.38
N LEU A 240 5.25 38.34 -1.39
CA LEU A 240 3.94 38.10 -1.99
C LEU A 240 4.05 37.13 -3.16
N ASN A 241 3.13 36.17 -3.18
CA ASN A 241 2.91 35.20 -4.24
C ASN A 241 1.48 35.30 -4.78
N PHE A 242 1.32 35.15 -6.07
CA PHE A 242 0.03 35.15 -6.76
C PHE A 242 -0.06 33.95 -7.69
N GLY A 243 -1.23 33.34 -7.77
CA GLY A 243 -1.38 32.18 -8.63
C GLY A 243 -2.79 31.81 -8.99
N ALA A 244 -2.88 30.93 -9.97
CA ALA A 244 -4.12 30.32 -10.42
C ALA A 244 -3.95 28.79 -10.46
N SER A 245 -4.94 28.09 -9.91
CA SER A 245 -5.02 26.64 -9.98
C SER A 245 -6.26 26.23 -10.76
N TYR A 246 -6.09 25.33 -11.72
CA TYR A 246 -7.18 24.85 -12.56
C TYR A 246 -7.34 23.33 -12.43
N ARG A 247 -8.56 22.90 -12.07
CA ARG A 247 -8.91 21.50 -11.87
C ARG A 247 -9.30 20.85 -13.19
N LEU A 248 -8.50 19.86 -13.61
CA LEU A 248 -8.74 19.03 -14.79
C LEU A 248 -9.56 17.78 -14.38
N GLY A 249 -10.88 17.96 -14.22
CA GLY A 249 -11.75 16.90 -13.70
C GLY A 249 -11.56 16.65 -12.20
N LYS A 250 -11.82 15.40 -11.77
CA LYS A 250 -11.77 15.03 -10.34
C LYS A 250 -10.37 14.68 -9.82
N ARG A 251 -9.43 14.37 -10.74
CA ARG A 251 -8.19 13.66 -10.40
C ARG A 251 -6.91 14.39 -10.71
N ALA A 252 -6.98 15.51 -11.41
CA ALA A 252 -5.80 16.30 -11.74
C ALA A 252 -6.05 17.80 -11.53
N THR A 253 -5.03 18.49 -11.06
CA THR A 253 -5.01 19.95 -10.91
C THR A 253 -3.68 20.48 -11.42
N ILE A 254 -3.71 21.53 -12.23
CA ILE A 254 -2.54 22.27 -12.67
C ILE A 254 -2.53 23.64 -12.01
N GLY A 255 -1.34 24.14 -11.67
CA GLY A 255 -1.14 25.47 -11.09
C GLY A 255 -0.09 26.26 -11.83
N GLY A 256 -0.30 27.57 -11.95
CA GLY A 256 0.67 28.53 -12.43
C GLY A 256 0.78 29.70 -11.47
N TYR A 257 2.00 30.12 -11.13
CA TYR A 257 2.27 31.02 -10.02
C TYR A 257 3.32 32.06 -10.39
N TYR A 258 3.15 33.28 -9.91
CA TYR A 258 4.18 34.31 -9.90
C TYR A 258 4.63 34.50 -8.44
N MET A 259 5.89 34.19 -8.18
CA MET A 259 6.40 34.00 -6.83
C MET A 259 7.53 34.96 -6.52
N TYR A 260 7.51 35.48 -5.30
CA TYR A 260 8.60 36.28 -4.72
C TYR A 260 9.03 37.49 -5.55
N GLY A 261 8.18 37.97 -6.46
CA GLY A 261 8.44 39.13 -7.31
C GLY A 261 9.43 38.89 -8.46
N SER A 262 9.84 37.65 -8.72
CA SER A 262 10.87 37.33 -9.72
C SER A 262 10.69 35.99 -10.42
N ALA A 263 10.08 35.02 -9.76
CA ALA A 263 10.04 33.64 -10.23
C ALA A 263 8.66 33.23 -10.78
N VAL A 264 8.66 32.36 -11.79
CA VAL A 264 7.45 31.70 -12.28
C VAL A 264 7.46 30.26 -11.79
N GLY A 265 6.37 29.83 -11.19
CA GLY A 265 6.19 28.48 -10.68
C GLY A 265 5.07 27.74 -11.40
N VAL A 266 5.19 26.41 -11.45
CA VAL A 266 4.17 25.52 -11.98
C VAL A 266 3.99 24.31 -11.09
N SER A 267 2.78 23.75 -11.06
CA SER A 267 2.51 22.49 -10.38
C SER A 267 1.55 21.60 -11.17
N LEU A 268 1.69 20.29 -10.95
CA LEU A 268 0.74 19.26 -11.37
C LEU A 268 0.49 18.36 -10.18
N SER A 269 -0.75 18.26 -9.77
CA SER A 269 -1.19 17.35 -8.71
C SER A 269 -2.15 16.31 -9.29
N LEU A 270 -1.87 15.04 -9.00
CA LEU A 270 -2.72 13.92 -9.33
C LEU A 270 -3.25 13.28 -8.06
N VAL A 271 -4.51 12.87 -8.08
CA VAL A 271 -5.22 12.38 -6.90
C VAL A 271 -5.83 11.01 -7.18
N ALA A 272 -5.63 10.09 -6.26
CA ALA A 272 -6.31 8.80 -6.20
C ALA A 272 -7.09 8.71 -4.89
N ASP A 273 -8.37 8.40 -5.01
CA ASP A 273 -9.28 8.27 -3.87
C ASP A 273 -9.75 6.82 -3.81
N PRO A 274 -9.39 6.06 -2.75
CA PRO A 274 -9.85 4.68 -2.62
C PRO A 274 -11.37 4.54 -2.72
N TYR A 275 -12.12 5.52 -2.26
CA TYR A 275 -13.59 5.49 -2.27
C TYR A 275 -14.23 5.91 -3.60
N ASP A 276 -13.46 6.51 -4.52
CA ASP A 276 -13.94 6.92 -5.87
C ASP A 276 -13.12 6.22 -6.97
N PRO A 277 -13.39 4.93 -7.28
CA PRO A 277 -12.66 4.20 -8.31
C PRO A 277 -12.87 4.80 -9.71
N PRO A 278 -11.90 4.66 -10.65
CA PRO A 278 -12.03 5.17 -12.02
C PRO A 278 -13.17 4.51 -12.80
N VAL A 279 -13.44 3.26 -12.51
CA VAL A 279 -14.55 2.50 -13.10
C VAL A 279 -15.60 2.25 -12.03
N ALA A 280 -16.78 2.82 -12.22
CA ALA A 280 -17.89 2.62 -11.29
C ALA A 280 -18.48 1.22 -11.44
N GLY A 281 -18.77 0.58 -10.32
CA GLY A 281 -19.38 -0.74 -10.28
C GLY A 281 -18.43 -1.90 -10.56
N SER A 282 -18.96 -3.01 -11.03
CA SER A 282 -18.20 -4.21 -11.38
C SER A 282 -18.51 -4.62 -12.82
N THR A 283 -17.47 -4.85 -13.61
CA THR A 283 -17.58 -5.42 -14.96
C THR A 283 -17.53 -6.95 -14.97
N GLY A 284 -17.50 -7.57 -13.77
CA GLY A 284 -17.55 -9.02 -13.64
C GLY A 284 -18.90 -9.62 -14.06
N PRO A 285 -18.96 -10.94 -14.33
CA PRO A 285 -20.20 -11.60 -14.65
C PRO A 285 -21.20 -11.51 -13.51
N ALA A 286 -22.49 -11.45 -13.85
CA ALA A 286 -23.56 -11.48 -12.86
C ALA A 286 -23.47 -12.73 -11.98
N PRO A 287 -23.86 -12.64 -10.70
CA PRO A 287 -23.98 -13.83 -9.86
C PRO A 287 -25.15 -14.71 -10.33
N LEU A 288 -25.06 -16.01 -10.03
CA LEU A 288 -26.21 -16.90 -10.12
C LEU A 288 -27.30 -16.44 -9.14
N PRO A 289 -28.58 -16.57 -9.45
CA PRO A 289 -29.63 -16.38 -8.46
C PRO A 289 -29.63 -17.54 -7.45
N VAL A 290 -30.22 -17.33 -6.29
CA VAL A 290 -30.54 -18.43 -5.38
C VAL A 290 -31.65 -19.26 -5.99
N LEU A 291 -31.47 -20.57 -6.10
CA LEU A 291 -32.57 -21.46 -6.54
C LEU A 291 -33.44 -21.80 -5.35
N GLU A 292 -34.65 -21.25 -5.34
CA GLU A 292 -35.65 -21.54 -4.31
C GLU A 292 -36.09 -23.00 -4.38
N ARG A 293 -36.32 -23.60 -3.22
CA ARG A 293 -36.81 -24.96 -3.11
C ARG A 293 -38.31 -24.99 -3.29
N PRO A 294 -38.86 -26.12 -3.79
CA PRO A 294 -40.30 -26.32 -3.80
C PRO A 294 -40.88 -26.32 -2.37
N ALA A 295 -42.14 -25.96 -2.22
CA ALA A 295 -42.82 -26.00 -0.93
C ALA A 295 -42.77 -27.42 -0.31
N ARG A 296 -42.59 -27.50 1.01
CA ARG A 296 -42.48 -28.79 1.72
C ARG A 296 -43.69 -29.73 1.56
N SER A 297 -44.82 -29.18 1.19
CA SER A 297 -46.06 -29.95 0.88
C SER A 297 -45.96 -30.78 -0.42
N GLY A 298 -44.91 -30.62 -1.20
CA GLY A 298 -44.71 -31.27 -2.50
C GLY A 298 -43.96 -32.61 -2.46
N GLY A 299 -44.04 -33.42 -1.44
CA GLY A 299 -43.56 -34.80 -1.31
C GLY A 299 -42.25 -35.16 -2.03
N GLY A 300 -41.32 -35.84 -1.41
CA GLY A 300 -40.13 -36.43 -2.06
C GLY A 300 -38.92 -35.49 -2.31
N ALA A 301 -39.13 -34.19 -2.54
CA ALA A 301 -38.02 -33.25 -2.84
C ALA A 301 -37.02 -33.11 -1.67
N TYR A 302 -37.49 -33.34 -0.46
CA TYR A 302 -36.67 -33.29 0.77
C TYR A 302 -36.21 -34.68 1.26
N ASP A 303 -36.46 -35.73 0.46
CA ASP A 303 -35.97 -37.08 0.76
C ASP A 303 -34.43 -37.12 0.79
N THR A 304 -33.91 -37.77 1.79
CA THR A 304 -32.46 -37.98 1.95
C THR A 304 -31.96 -39.31 1.39
N GLY A 305 -32.85 -40.13 0.86
CA GLY A 305 -32.57 -41.46 0.29
C GLY A 305 -31.58 -41.44 -0.89
N TRP A 306 -31.37 -40.26 -1.51
CA TRP A 306 -30.35 -40.09 -2.55
C TRP A 306 -28.93 -40.38 -2.05
N THR A 307 -28.65 -40.24 -0.75
CA THR A 307 -27.33 -40.53 -0.15
C THR A 307 -26.96 -42.02 -0.22
N ALA A 308 -27.95 -42.90 -0.29
CA ALA A 308 -27.72 -44.34 -0.41
C ALA A 308 -27.53 -44.81 -1.87
N ARG A 309 -27.76 -43.95 -2.83
CA ARG A 309 -27.66 -44.29 -4.27
C ARG A 309 -26.21 -44.15 -4.74
N ALA A 310 -25.61 -45.21 -5.24
CA ALA A 310 -24.25 -45.20 -5.76
C ALA A 310 -24.11 -44.20 -6.94
N GLY A 311 -23.01 -43.46 -6.96
CA GLY A 311 -22.65 -42.51 -8.01
C GLY A 311 -23.39 -41.15 -7.95
N VAL A 312 -24.38 -40.96 -7.10
CA VAL A 312 -25.15 -39.72 -7.03
C VAL A 312 -24.36 -38.60 -6.37
N ALA A 313 -23.67 -38.89 -5.29
CA ALA A 313 -22.82 -37.91 -4.62
C ALA A 313 -21.63 -37.47 -5.49
N GLU A 314 -21.03 -38.39 -6.22
CA GLU A 314 -19.97 -38.14 -7.22
C GLU A 314 -20.50 -37.27 -8.36
N SER A 315 -21.71 -37.52 -8.82
CA SER A 315 -22.38 -36.71 -9.87
C SER A 315 -22.59 -35.26 -9.41
N TYR A 316 -23.10 -35.03 -8.19
CA TYR A 316 -23.22 -33.68 -7.62
C TYR A 316 -21.86 -33.00 -7.46
N THR A 317 -20.84 -33.76 -7.03
CA THR A 317 -19.47 -33.26 -6.91
C THR A 317 -18.92 -32.76 -8.24
N ALA A 318 -19.07 -33.56 -9.31
CA ALA A 318 -18.58 -33.18 -10.63
C ALA A 318 -19.35 -31.98 -11.22
N GLN A 319 -20.68 -31.95 -11.09
CA GLN A 319 -21.49 -30.83 -11.57
C GLN A 319 -21.16 -29.53 -10.84
N LEU A 320 -21.05 -29.58 -9.50
CA LEU A 320 -20.71 -28.40 -8.70
C LEU A 320 -19.28 -27.91 -9.00
N ALA A 321 -18.30 -28.81 -9.20
CA ALA A 321 -16.95 -28.46 -9.58
C ALA A 321 -16.91 -27.70 -10.91
N GLY A 322 -17.66 -28.18 -11.93
CA GLY A 322 -17.80 -27.52 -13.23
C GLY A 322 -18.38 -26.11 -13.09
N LEU A 323 -19.52 -25.99 -12.39
CA LEU A 323 -20.19 -24.70 -12.21
C LEU A 323 -19.33 -23.69 -11.45
N LEU A 324 -18.60 -24.10 -10.41
CA LEU A 324 -17.69 -23.24 -9.66
C LEU A 324 -16.52 -22.77 -10.52
N LYS A 325 -15.97 -23.63 -11.38
CA LYS A 325 -14.87 -23.31 -12.30
C LYS A 325 -15.25 -22.17 -13.27
N ASP A 326 -16.47 -22.18 -13.81
CA ASP A 326 -16.98 -21.13 -14.69
C ASP A 326 -17.10 -19.78 -13.97
N HIS A 327 -17.28 -19.81 -12.66
CA HIS A 327 -17.32 -18.63 -11.80
C HIS A 327 -15.97 -18.24 -11.19
N GLY A 328 -14.85 -18.85 -11.62
CA GLY A 328 -13.51 -18.51 -11.14
C GLY A 328 -13.20 -19.03 -9.73
N LEU A 329 -13.92 -20.05 -9.30
CA LEU A 329 -13.71 -20.77 -8.05
C LEU A 329 -13.23 -22.19 -8.36
N ALA A 330 -12.31 -22.73 -7.57
CA ALA A 330 -11.83 -24.10 -7.74
C ALA A 330 -12.22 -24.92 -6.52
N MET A 331 -13.03 -25.95 -6.71
CA MET A 331 -13.35 -26.89 -5.65
C MET A 331 -12.14 -27.74 -5.29
N GLU A 332 -11.88 -27.97 -4.03
CA GLU A 332 -10.89 -28.95 -3.53
C GLU A 332 -11.57 -30.25 -3.15
N SER A 333 -12.63 -30.15 -2.37
CA SER A 333 -13.43 -31.31 -1.98
C SER A 333 -14.87 -30.93 -1.62
N LEU A 334 -15.73 -31.91 -1.68
CA LEU A 334 -17.13 -31.83 -1.23
C LEU A 334 -17.42 -32.99 -0.29
N THR A 335 -18.02 -32.71 0.86
CA THR A 335 -18.56 -33.74 1.76
C THR A 335 -20.06 -33.56 1.83
N LEU A 336 -20.82 -34.60 1.57
CA LEU A 336 -22.28 -34.58 1.54
C LEU A 336 -22.89 -35.52 2.57
N THR A 337 -23.90 -35.01 3.26
CA THR A 337 -24.86 -35.83 4.03
C THR A 337 -26.26 -35.49 3.54
N GLY A 338 -27.26 -36.16 4.06
CA GLY A 338 -28.65 -35.90 3.65
C GLY A 338 -29.10 -34.44 3.83
N THR A 339 -28.51 -33.70 4.76
CA THR A 339 -28.93 -32.33 5.13
C THR A 339 -27.80 -31.31 5.16
N THR A 340 -26.52 -31.74 5.04
CA THR A 340 -25.37 -30.85 5.15
C THR A 340 -24.40 -31.08 3.99
N ALA A 341 -23.85 -29.99 3.45
CA ALA A 341 -22.76 -30.00 2.50
C ALA A 341 -21.59 -29.17 3.01
N GLU A 342 -20.39 -29.76 3.13
CA GLU A 342 -19.15 -29.04 3.37
C GLU A 342 -18.36 -28.92 2.05
N LEU A 343 -18.22 -27.69 1.58
CA LEU A 343 -17.48 -27.35 0.37
C LEU A 343 -16.14 -26.69 0.75
N ARG A 344 -15.02 -27.30 0.34
CA ARG A 344 -13.69 -26.71 0.41
C ARG A 344 -13.31 -26.15 -0.94
N LEU A 345 -12.96 -24.85 -0.99
CA LEU A 345 -12.76 -24.15 -2.26
C LEU A 345 -11.57 -23.18 -2.21
N ARG A 346 -10.92 -23.01 -3.36
CA ARG A 346 -9.95 -21.95 -3.63
C ARG A 346 -10.61 -20.84 -4.43
N ASN A 347 -10.45 -19.62 -3.92
CA ASN A 347 -10.86 -18.43 -4.63
C ASN A 347 -9.73 -17.99 -5.58
N ARG A 348 -9.93 -18.08 -6.89
CA ARG A 348 -8.94 -17.70 -7.92
C ARG A 348 -9.21 -16.31 -8.53
N ARG A 349 -10.35 -15.71 -8.24
CA ARG A 349 -10.82 -14.52 -8.97
C ARG A 349 -11.11 -13.31 -8.09
N TYR A 350 -11.83 -13.50 -6.98
CA TYR A 350 -12.41 -12.39 -6.24
C TYR A 350 -11.45 -11.84 -5.19
N ASP A 351 -11.29 -10.52 -5.17
CA ASP A 351 -10.55 -9.80 -4.13
C ASP A 351 -11.22 -9.89 -2.75
N ALA A 352 -12.56 -9.96 -2.71
CA ALA A 352 -13.32 -10.16 -1.49
C ALA A 352 -13.67 -11.64 -1.27
N THR A 353 -13.21 -12.22 -0.18
CA THR A 353 -13.53 -13.62 0.20
C THR A 353 -15.02 -13.81 0.42
N ALA A 354 -15.73 -12.84 1.02
CA ALA A 354 -17.19 -12.88 1.20
C ALA A 354 -17.94 -13.00 -0.13
N GLN A 355 -17.45 -12.35 -1.20
CA GLN A 355 -18.04 -12.50 -2.55
C GLN A 355 -17.86 -13.93 -3.08
N ALA A 356 -16.68 -14.52 -2.90
CA ALA A 356 -16.43 -15.91 -3.30
C ALA A 356 -17.35 -16.89 -2.56
N ILE A 357 -17.54 -16.69 -1.23
CA ILE A 357 -18.44 -17.48 -0.40
C ILE A 357 -19.89 -17.37 -0.87
N GLY A 358 -20.38 -16.15 -1.14
CA GLY A 358 -21.75 -15.94 -1.61
C GLY A 358 -22.01 -16.56 -2.98
N ARG A 359 -21.04 -16.49 -3.90
CA ARG A 359 -21.13 -17.16 -5.21
C ARG A 359 -21.11 -18.67 -5.10
N ALA A 360 -20.28 -19.22 -4.21
CA ALA A 360 -20.25 -20.65 -3.93
C ALA A 360 -21.57 -21.13 -3.31
N ALA A 361 -22.09 -20.39 -2.34
CA ALA A 361 -23.40 -20.72 -1.72
C ALA A 361 -24.52 -20.77 -2.76
N ARG A 362 -24.59 -19.80 -3.69
CA ARG A 362 -25.58 -19.80 -4.78
C ARG A 362 -25.39 -20.94 -5.75
N ALA A 363 -24.15 -21.25 -6.13
CA ALA A 363 -23.87 -22.43 -6.97
C ALA A 363 -24.33 -23.73 -6.29
N MET A 364 -24.14 -23.85 -4.95
CA MET A 364 -24.66 -25.00 -4.19
C MET A 364 -26.17 -25.10 -4.25
N THR A 365 -26.92 -23.98 -4.23
CA THR A 365 -28.38 -24.02 -4.38
C THR A 365 -28.84 -24.56 -5.74
N GLN A 366 -28.05 -24.35 -6.80
CA GLN A 366 -28.38 -24.80 -8.15
C GLN A 366 -28.24 -26.32 -8.33
N ILE A 367 -27.27 -26.93 -7.60
CA ILE A 367 -26.88 -28.33 -7.87
C ILE A 367 -27.38 -29.27 -6.77
N LEU A 368 -27.36 -28.85 -5.50
CA LEU A 368 -27.63 -29.76 -4.38
C LEU A 368 -29.13 -29.98 -4.15
N PRO A 369 -29.52 -31.20 -3.71
CA PRO A 369 -30.90 -31.54 -3.43
C PRO A 369 -31.55 -30.60 -2.40
N ALA A 370 -32.90 -30.50 -2.46
CA ALA A 370 -33.65 -29.64 -1.54
C ALA A 370 -33.53 -30.04 -0.07
N SER A 371 -33.19 -31.29 0.21
CA SER A 371 -32.93 -31.79 1.58
C SER A 371 -31.70 -31.18 2.22
N VAL A 372 -30.71 -30.70 1.42
CA VAL A 372 -29.48 -30.09 1.95
C VAL A 372 -29.77 -28.67 2.40
N GLU A 373 -29.83 -28.47 3.70
CA GLU A 373 -30.16 -27.21 4.35
C GLU A 373 -28.91 -26.44 4.80
N THR A 374 -27.85 -27.13 5.27
CA THR A 374 -26.69 -26.50 5.85
C THR A 374 -25.53 -26.51 4.86
N PHE A 375 -25.07 -25.33 4.48
CA PHE A 375 -23.90 -25.12 3.63
C PHE A 375 -22.72 -24.66 4.49
N ARG A 376 -21.71 -25.51 4.66
CA ARG A 376 -20.46 -25.19 5.33
C ARG A 376 -19.39 -24.93 4.28
N ILE A 377 -19.02 -23.67 4.06
CA ILE A 377 -18.08 -23.25 3.04
C ILE A 377 -16.75 -22.96 3.70
N VAL A 378 -15.70 -23.65 3.26
CA VAL A 378 -14.35 -23.58 3.80
C VAL A 378 -13.40 -23.03 2.74
N PRO A 379 -13.12 -21.72 2.73
CA PRO A 379 -12.12 -21.17 1.84
C PRO A 379 -10.73 -21.64 2.22
N SER A 380 -9.94 -22.01 1.21
CA SER A 380 -8.56 -22.48 1.37
C SER A 380 -7.60 -21.65 0.54
N ILE A 381 -6.37 -21.56 1.02
CA ILE A 381 -5.23 -20.98 0.31
C ILE A 381 -4.00 -21.85 0.53
N ASP A 382 -3.31 -22.20 -0.56
CA ASP A 382 -2.12 -23.03 -0.52
C ASP A 382 -2.32 -24.36 0.24
N GLY A 383 -3.55 -24.90 0.21
CA GLY A 383 -3.92 -26.10 0.96
C GLY A 383 -4.22 -25.84 2.45
N LEU A 384 -4.13 -24.61 2.93
CA LEU A 384 -4.53 -24.21 4.27
C LEU A 384 -6.02 -23.86 4.28
N ALA A 385 -6.82 -24.60 4.99
CA ALA A 385 -8.17 -24.21 5.33
C ALA A 385 -8.13 -23.22 6.50
N ALA A 386 -8.53 -21.96 6.27
CA ALA A 386 -8.33 -20.89 7.25
C ALA A 386 -9.53 -20.72 8.19
N SER A 387 -10.75 -20.76 7.64
CA SER A 387 -12.00 -20.64 8.40
C SER A 387 -13.11 -21.46 7.76
N ALA A 388 -14.23 -21.59 8.42
CA ALA A 388 -15.47 -22.12 7.87
C ALA A 388 -16.61 -21.14 8.08
N VAL A 389 -17.39 -20.90 7.02
CA VAL A 389 -18.62 -20.11 7.08
C VAL A 389 -19.80 -21.04 6.84
N THR A 390 -20.65 -21.16 7.85
CA THR A 390 -21.86 -21.99 7.78
C THR A 390 -23.07 -21.10 7.55
N LEU A 391 -23.81 -21.39 6.47
CA LEU A 391 -25.01 -20.70 6.05
C LEU A 391 -26.18 -21.69 5.97
N ARG A 392 -27.39 -21.24 6.23
CA ARG A 392 -28.61 -22.01 5.96
C ARG A 392 -29.12 -21.66 4.59
N ARG A 393 -29.51 -22.67 3.82
CA ARG A 393 -30.12 -22.49 2.51
C ARG A 393 -31.42 -21.67 2.59
N SER A 394 -32.25 -21.91 3.59
CA SER A 394 -33.46 -21.12 3.86
C SER A 394 -33.18 -19.63 4.12
N ASP A 395 -32.04 -19.30 4.72
CA ASP A 395 -31.63 -17.90 4.90
C ASP A 395 -31.21 -17.26 3.56
N LEU A 396 -30.54 -18.01 2.69
CA LEU A 396 -30.20 -17.52 1.34
C LEU A 396 -31.47 -17.23 0.53
N GLU A 397 -32.42 -18.16 0.55
CA GLU A 397 -33.73 -18.05 -0.15
C GLU A 397 -34.54 -16.84 0.35
N ALA A 398 -34.54 -16.59 1.65
CA ALA A 398 -35.30 -15.50 2.28
C ALA A 398 -34.65 -14.11 2.15
N LEU A 399 -33.32 -14.04 1.99
CA LEU A 399 -32.58 -12.79 2.15
C LEU A 399 -31.95 -12.26 0.88
N GLU A 400 -31.97 -13.01 -0.24
CA GLU A 400 -31.31 -12.58 -1.49
C GLU A 400 -31.80 -11.20 -1.98
N HIS A 401 -33.11 -10.98 -1.91
CA HIS A 401 -33.76 -9.75 -2.38
C HIS A 401 -34.17 -8.80 -1.24
N ALA A 402 -33.81 -9.11 0.01
CA ALA A 402 -34.11 -8.24 1.15
C ALA A 402 -33.20 -6.99 1.13
N PRO A 403 -33.71 -5.78 1.41
CA PRO A 403 -32.90 -4.56 1.40
C PRO A 403 -31.68 -4.59 2.31
N ASP A 404 -31.78 -5.27 3.44
CA ASP A 404 -30.75 -5.50 4.47
C ASP A 404 -30.19 -6.93 4.45
N GLY A 405 -30.44 -7.67 3.36
CA GLY A 405 -30.16 -9.09 3.25
C GLY A 405 -28.72 -9.50 3.60
N ALA A 406 -27.73 -8.70 3.22
CA ALA A 406 -26.34 -8.99 3.56
C ALA A 406 -26.08 -8.91 5.08
N ALA A 407 -26.56 -7.88 5.76
CA ALA A 407 -26.37 -7.72 7.20
C ALA A 407 -27.07 -8.83 7.97
N ARG A 408 -28.33 -9.14 7.65
CA ARG A 408 -29.10 -10.22 8.27
C ARG A 408 -28.52 -11.60 7.99
N LEU A 409 -27.93 -11.81 6.82
CA LEU A 409 -27.24 -13.07 6.52
C LEU A 409 -25.98 -13.21 7.38
N LEU A 410 -25.23 -12.12 7.62
CA LEU A 410 -24.07 -12.13 8.53
C LEU A 410 -24.47 -12.48 9.96
N GLU A 411 -25.53 -11.89 10.48
CA GLU A 411 -26.06 -12.16 11.83
C GLU A 411 -26.41 -13.64 12.04
N ARG A 412 -26.85 -14.34 10.98
CA ARG A 412 -27.23 -15.75 11.02
C ARG A 412 -26.11 -16.70 10.66
N ALA A 413 -25.07 -16.21 9.99
CA ALA A 413 -23.91 -17.00 9.60
C ALA A 413 -23.07 -17.38 10.82
N GLN A 414 -22.57 -18.62 10.81
CA GLN A 414 -21.59 -19.05 11.81
C GLN A 414 -20.21 -19.06 11.16
N ILE A 415 -19.31 -18.24 11.68
CA ILE A 415 -17.90 -18.17 11.23
C ILE A 415 -17.04 -18.76 12.34
N GLY A 416 -16.25 -19.78 12.00
CA GLY A 416 -15.39 -20.46 12.97
C GLY A 416 -14.19 -21.13 12.33
N ASP A 417 -13.44 -21.93 13.11
CA ASP A 417 -12.29 -22.68 12.60
C ASP A 417 -12.70 -23.69 11.52
N ALA A 418 -11.84 -23.83 10.52
CA ALA A 418 -12.08 -24.73 9.39
C ALA A 418 -12.15 -26.21 9.78
N GLY A 419 -11.51 -26.60 10.88
CA GLY A 419 -11.38 -27.99 11.28
C GLY A 419 -10.52 -28.82 10.30
N ARG A 420 -10.48 -30.12 10.57
CA ARG A 420 -9.80 -31.10 9.68
C ARG A 420 -10.66 -31.41 8.46
N VAL A 421 -10.03 -31.94 7.41
CA VAL A 421 -10.75 -32.48 6.25
C VAL A 421 -11.56 -33.69 6.71
N PRO A 422 -12.89 -33.73 6.47
CA PRO A 422 -13.67 -34.93 6.80
C PRO A 422 -13.18 -36.17 6.05
N ALA A 423 -13.19 -37.34 6.70
CA ALA A 423 -12.76 -38.59 6.09
C ALA A 423 -13.60 -38.98 4.86
N ALA A 424 -14.86 -38.56 4.82
CA ALA A 424 -15.79 -38.79 3.71
C ALA A 424 -15.70 -37.74 2.60
N ALA A 425 -14.68 -36.87 2.60
CA ALA A 425 -14.52 -35.82 1.59
C ALA A 425 -14.19 -36.41 0.22
N MET A 426 -15.01 -36.13 -0.75
CA MET A 426 -14.80 -36.45 -2.17
C MET A 426 -13.94 -35.36 -2.80
N LEU A 427 -12.79 -35.72 -3.35
CA LEU A 427 -11.93 -34.79 -4.05
C LEU A 427 -12.55 -34.35 -5.36
N ALA A 428 -12.36 -33.08 -5.70
CA ALA A 428 -12.77 -32.58 -7.02
C ALA A 428 -11.98 -33.27 -8.14
N PRO A 429 -12.61 -33.63 -9.26
CA PRO A 429 -11.94 -34.31 -10.38
C PRO A 429 -10.71 -33.56 -10.90
N ASP A 430 -10.80 -32.22 -10.99
CA ASP A 430 -9.73 -31.32 -11.50
C ASP A 430 -9.06 -30.54 -10.35
N GLY A 431 -9.19 -30.94 -9.09
CA GLY A 431 -8.69 -30.22 -7.95
C GLY A 431 -7.16 -30.22 -7.87
N PHE A 432 -6.57 -31.39 -8.01
CA PHE A 432 -5.14 -31.66 -7.96
C PHE A 432 -4.78 -32.84 -8.89
N PRO A 433 -3.58 -32.85 -9.52
CA PRO A 433 -2.58 -31.79 -9.50
C PRO A 433 -3.04 -30.53 -10.25
N SER A 434 -2.61 -29.36 -9.78
CA SER A 434 -2.93 -28.07 -10.40
C SER A 434 -1.67 -27.42 -10.94
N PHE A 435 -1.67 -27.03 -12.20
CA PHE A 435 -0.58 -26.28 -12.82
C PHE A 435 -1.12 -24.98 -13.39
N THR A 436 -0.45 -23.88 -13.05
CA THR A 436 -0.75 -22.56 -13.58
C THR A 436 0.53 -21.87 -14.00
N TRP A 437 0.46 -21.10 -15.08
CA TRP A 437 1.57 -20.27 -15.53
C TRP A 437 1.07 -18.96 -16.09
N GLN A 438 1.92 -17.96 -16.07
CA GLN A 438 1.60 -16.63 -16.57
C GLN A 438 2.87 -16.01 -17.19
N LEU A 439 2.68 -15.38 -18.34
CA LEU A 439 3.67 -14.47 -18.92
C LEU A 439 3.07 -13.06 -18.90
N GLY A 440 3.77 -12.12 -18.31
CA GLY A 440 3.28 -10.75 -18.20
C GLY A 440 4.42 -9.74 -18.07
N PRO A 441 4.11 -8.45 -18.23
CA PRO A 441 5.08 -7.39 -17.98
C PRO A 441 5.36 -7.26 -16.48
N TYR A 442 6.61 -6.90 -16.12
CA TYR A 442 6.94 -6.46 -14.78
C TYR A 442 7.64 -5.09 -14.83
N VAL A 443 7.48 -4.34 -13.75
CA VAL A 443 8.19 -3.09 -13.50
C VAL A 443 8.85 -3.17 -12.13
N SER A 444 10.17 -2.97 -12.09
CA SER A 444 10.92 -2.81 -10.84
C SER A 444 11.45 -1.39 -10.77
N THR A 445 11.26 -0.72 -9.64
CA THR A 445 11.65 0.67 -9.46
C THR A 445 12.58 0.82 -8.26
N SER A 446 13.51 1.76 -8.35
CA SER A 446 14.27 2.30 -7.23
C SER A 446 14.04 3.79 -7.18
N TYR A 447 13.68 4.28 -6.02
CA TYR A 447 13.33 5.67 -5.80
C TYR A 447 14.43 6.36 -5.00
N PHE A 448 14.68 7.64 -5.33
CA PHE A 448 15.48 8.56 -4.54
C PHE A 448 16.96 8.22 -4.46
N ASP A 449 17.48 7.57 -5.50
CA ASP A 449 18.92 7.48 -5.70
C ASP A 449 19.47 8.89 -5.99
N PRO A 450 20.49 9.38 -5.26
CA PRO A 450 21.04 10.73 -5.49
C PRO A 450 21.52 10.99 -6.89
N ASP A 451 22.04 9.97 -7.57
CA ASP A 451 22.52 10.10 -8.96
C ASP A 451 21.38 10.15 -9.98
N SER A 452 20.23 9.56 -9.66
CA SER A 452 19.04 9.53 -10.51
C SER A 452 17.80 9.28 -9.65
N PRO A 453 16.91 10.28 -9.49
CA PRO A 453 15.77 10.22 -8.56
C PRO A 453 14.83 9.05 -8.76
N LEU A 454 14.73 8.57 -9.99
CA LEU A 454 13.93 7.40 -10.35
C LEU A 454 14.73 6.51 -11.29
N ARG A 455 14.92 5.27 -10.89
CA ARG A 455 15.41 4.22 -11.77
C ARG A 455 14.32 3.18 -11.94
N ALA A 456 14.20 2.67 -13.14
CA ALA A 456 13.21 1.64 -13.45
C ALA A 456 13.82 0.55 -14.34
N ARG A 457 13.27 -0.65 -14.23
CA ARG A 457 13.50 -1.78 -15.12
C ARG A 457 12.15 -2.30 -15.56
N LEU A 458 11.90 -2.28 -16.85
CA LEU A 458 10.74 -2.86 -17.50
C LEU A 458 11.16 -4.17 -18.18
N GLY A 459 10.35 -5.21 -18.06
CA GLY A 459 10.63 -6.48 -18.68
C GLY A 459 9.45 -7.41 -18.72
N LEU A 460 9.72 -8.66 -19.07
CA LEU A 460 8.77 -9.78 -19.05
C LEU A 460 9.10 -10.73 -17.91
N GLU A 461 8.08 -11.18 -17.20
CA GLU A 461 8.14 -12.20 -16.17
C GLU A 461 7.35 -13.42 -16.62
N LEU A 462 8.02 -14.58 -16.63
CA LEU A 462 7.39 -15.89 -16.75
C LEU A 462 7.32 -16.49 -15.35
N SER A 463 6.12 -16.65 -14.82
CA SER A 463 5.89 -17.34 -13.54
C SER A 463 5.13 -18.65 -13.75
N ALA A 464 5.46 -19.65 -12.95
CA ALA A 464 4.80 -20.95 -12.95
C ALA A 464 4.61 -21.46 -11.52
N ARG A 465 3.50 -22.19 -11.32
CA ARG A 465 3.14 -22.78 -10.03
C ARG A 465 2.53 -24.14 -10.25
N TYR A 466 3.07 -25.14 -9.57
CA TYR A 466 2.61 -26.51 -9.59
C TYR A 466 2.26 -26.98 -8.18
N GLU A 467 1.05 -27.48 -8.01
CA GLU A 467 0.51 -27.99 -6.75
C GLU A 467 0.09 -29.44 -6.95
N PRO A 468 0.96 -30.44 -6.66
CA PRO A 468 0.61 -31.85 -6.85
C PRO A 468 -0.47 -32.33 -5.87
N ARG A 469 -0.55 -31.73 -4.69
CA ARG A 469 -1.54 -32.02 -3.65
C ARG A 469 -1.75 -30.79 -2.74
N PRO A 470 -2.83 -30.74 -1.92
CA PRO A 470 -3.03 -29.67 -0.98
C PRO A 470 -1.79 -29.46 -0.07
N GLY A 471 -1.38 -28.20 0.07
CA GLY A 471 -0.29 -27.78 0.93
C GLY A 471 1.12 -27.92 0.32
N LEU A 472 1.32 -28.68 -0.76
CA LEU A 472 2.62 -28.80 -1.42
C LEU A 472 2.66 -27.95 -2.69
N VAL A 473 3.57 -26.99 -2.73
CA VAL A 473 3.69 -26.00 -3.80
C VAL A 473 5.10 -25.98 -4.34
N PHE A 474 5.24 -26.03 -5.66
CA PHE A 474 6.46 -25.69 -6.38
C PHE A 474 6.17 -24.44 -7.20
N ALA A 475 6.97 -23.40 -7.06
CA ALA A 475 6.75 -22.16 -7.79
C ALA A 475 8.07 -21.49 -8.16
N GLY A 476 8.03 -20.73 -9.25
CA GLY A 476 9.18 -19.97 -9.71
C GLY A 476 8.79 -18.85 -10.64
N ALA A 477 9.65 -17.83 -10.71
CA ALA A 477 9.52 -16.70 -11.61
C ALA A 477 10.88 -16.36 -12.24
N LEU A 478 10.88 -16.26 -13.56
CA LEU A 478 12.02 -15.86 -14.39
C LEU A 478 11.72 -14.51 -15.02
N ARG A 479 12.67 -13.59 -14.94
CA ARG A 479 12.55 -12.21 -15.48
C ARG A 479 13.56 -11.96 -16.58
N LYS A 480 13.10 -11.28 -17.64
CA LYS A 480 13.93 -10.77 -18.72
C LYS A 480 13.75 -9.26 -18.86
N LYS A 481 14.84 -8.51 -18.78
CA LYS A 481 14.84 -7.06 -19.00
C LYS A 481 14.57 -6.75 -20.49
N LEU A 482 13.74 -5.75 -20.74
CA LEU A 482 13.52 -5.18 -22.05
C LEU A 482 14.08 -3.75 -22.12
N ALA A 483 13.87 -2.93 -21.07
CA ALA A 483 14.31 -1.54 -21.04
C ALA A 483 14.55 -1.07 -19.60
N GLY A 484 15.21 0.07 -19.45
CA GLY A 484 15.36 0.76 -18.17
C GLY A 484 16.81 0.95 -17.74
N ASN A 485 16.98 1.67 -16.63
CA ASN A 485 18.26 2.16 -16.11
C ASN A 485 18.57 1.70 -14.68
N LEU A 486 17.89 0.67 -14.17
CA LEU A 486 18.11 0.18 -12.80
C LEU A 486 19.53 -0.35 -12.57
N ASP A 487 20.16 -0.84 -13.63
CA ASP A 487 21.53 -1.36 -13.68
C ASP A 487 22.62 -0.27 -13.78
N SER A 488 22.24 0.98 -14.03
CA SER A 488 23.19 2.08 -14.21
C SER A 488 23.63 2.74 -12.90
N SER A 489 23.14 2.29 -11.73
CA SER A 489 23.57 2.80 -10.44
C SER A 489 25.07 2.49 -10.21
N ARG A 490 25.84 3.53 -9.89
CA ARG A 490 27.27 3.45 -9.57
C ARG A 490 27.53 3.55 -8.08
N ARG A 491 26.50 3.59 -7.28
CA ARG A 491 26.61 3.74 -5.85
C ARG A 491 27.22 2.50 -5.21
N PHE A 492 28.27 2.71 -4.43
CA PHE A 492 28.88 1.69 -3.61
C PHE A 492 28.29 1.76 -2.19
N ASN A 493 28.24 0.60 -1.54
CA ASN A 493 27.85 0.51 -0.14
C ASN A 493 28.83 1.32 0.73
N THR A 494 28.30 2.22 1.56
CA THR A 494 29.05 2.97 2.58
C THR A 494 28.87 2.38 3.99
N SER A 495 28.08 1.30 4.11
CA SER A 495 27.83 0.58 5.36
C SER A 495 28.98 -0.36 5.68
N ALA A 496 29.31 -0.53 6.97
CA ALA A 496 30.22 -1.59 7.44
C ALA A 496 29.50 -2.96 7.60
N LEU A 497 28.19 -2.99 7.43
CA LEU A 497 27.40 -4.22 7.48
C LEU A 497 27.57 -5.05 6.18
N PRO A 498 27.36 -6.38 6.23
CA PRO A 498 27.29 -7.19 5.03
C PRO A 498 26.31 -6.63 4.00
N PRO A 499 26.68 -6.58 2.69
CA PRO A 499 25.85 -5.94 1.66
C PRO A 499 24.69 -6.86 1.23
N VAL A 500 23.62 -6.88 2.02
CA VAL A 500 22.44 -7.75 1.83
C VAL A 500 21.34 -7.10 1.00
N ARG A 501 21.39 -5.76 0.79
CA ARG A 501 20.46 -4.99 -0.06
C ARG A 501 21.16 -3.94 -0.92
N SER A 502 22.24 -3.35 -0.44
CA SER A 502 22.98 -2.30 -1.14
C SER A 502 23.55 -2.76 -2.49
N ASN A 503 23.81 -4.05 -2.66
CA ASN A 503 24.28 -4.68 -3.91
C ASN A 503 23.17 -4.97 -4.93
N ALA A 504 21.94 -4.51 -4.73
CA ALA A 504 20.82 -4.77 -5.67
C ALA A 504 21.12 -4.33 -7.12
N ALA A 505 21.93 -3.28 -7.29
CA ALA A 505 22.36 -2.82 -8.61
C ALA A 505 23.26 -3.83 -9.35
N LEU A 506 24.08 -4.61 -8.64
CA LEU A 506 24.91 -5.65 -9.24
C LEU A 506 24.04 -6.79 -9.78
N TYR A 507 23.03 -7.22 -9.01
CA TYR A 507 22.03 -8.18 -9.51
C TYR A 507 21.27 -7.65 -10.73
N ALA A 508 21.01 -6.34 -10.80
CA ALA A 508 20.36 -5.76 -11.97
C ALA A 508 21.27 -5.70 -13.19
N ARG A 509 22.59 -5.58 -12.99
CA ARG A 509 23.59 -5.46 -14.06
C ARG A 509 24.00 -6.81 -14.63
N GLU A 510 24.26 -7.78 -13.75
CA GLU A 510 24.84 -9.06 -14.12
C GLU A 510 23.78 -10.14 -14.34
N GLY A 511 22.62 -10.05 -13.66
CA GLY A 511 21.53 -11.03 -13.78
C GLY A 511 20.51 -10.66 -14.84
N ASP A 512 20.67 -11.14 -16.08
CA ASP A 512 19.68 -11.00 -17.14
C ASP A 512 19.79 -12.12 -18.19
N PRO A 513 18.88 -13.10 -18.23
CA PRO A 513 17.68 -13.25 -17.39
C PRO A 513 18.01 -13.54 -15.93
N ASP A 514 17.08 -13.20 -15.03
CA ASP A 514 17.23 -13.48 -13.61
C ASP A 514 16.08 -14.35 -13.05
N VAL A 515 16.41 -15.21 -12.09
CA VAL A 515 15.42 -15.96 -11.31
C VAL A 515 15.00 -15.12 -10.13
N GLU A 516 13.80 -14.57 -10.15
CA GLU A 516 13.24 -13.81 -9.02
C GLU A 516 13.06 -14.70 -7.79
N ASN A 517 12.48 -15.89 -7.99
CA ASN A 517 12.39 -16.95 -7.00
C ASN A 517 12.25 -18.32 -7.69
N LEU A 518 12.62 -19.39 -6.98
CA LEU A 518 12.37 -20.77 -7.38
C LEU A 518 12.41 -21.65 -6.13
N TYR A 519 11.25 -22.12 -5.68
CA TYR A 519 11.13 -22.76 -4.37
C TYR A 519 10.10 -23.89 -4.35
N ALA A 520 10.27 -24.76 -3.36
CA ALA A 520 9.25 -25.67 -2.87
C ALA A 520 8.76 -25.21 -1.49
N ALA A 521 7.44 -25.23 -1.26
CA ALA A 521 6.85 -24.87 0.02
C ALA A 521 5.85 -25.95 0.46
N TYR A 522 5.83 -26.24 1.74
CA TYR A 522 4.85 -27.11 2.37
C TYR A 522 4.08 -26.34 3.47
N TYR A 523 2.78 -26.23 3.27
CA TYR A 523 1.85 -25.58 4.17
C TYR A 523 1.03 -26.64 4.91
N PHE A 524 0.87 -26.49 6.22
CA PHE A 524 0.17 -27.46 7.05
C PHE A 524 -0.45 -26.82 8.30
N ARG A 525 -1.36 -27.54 8.93
CA ARG A 525 -2.00 -27.13 10.19
C ARG A 525 -1.54 -28.05 11.31
N PRO A 526 -0.66 -27.61 12.24
CA PRO A 526 -0.20 -28.41 13.37
C PRO A 526 -1.33 -28.68 14.38
N GLY A 527 -2.32 -27.79 14.47
CA GLY A 527 -3.45 -27.85 15.39
C GLY A 527 -4.49 -26.79 15.08
N ASP A 528 -5.48 -26.67 15.95
CA ASP A 528 -6.52 -25.65 15.82
C ASP A 528 -5.91 -24.25 16.00
N ASN A 529 -6.30 -23.31 15.12
CA ASN A 529 -5.77 -21.94 15.04
C ASN A 529 -4.25 -21.84 14.81
N LEU A 530 -3.58 -22.97 14.54
CA LEU A 530 -2.16 -23.01 14.22
C LEU A 530 -1.93 -23.31 12.75
N TYR A 531 -1.02 -22.58 12.15
CA TYR A 531 -0.61 -22.70 10.75
C TYR A 531 0.90 -22.86 10.70
N GLY A 532 1.41 -23.70 9.81
CA GLY A 532 2.82 -23.96 9.61
C GLY A 532 3.22 -23.87 8.15
N ARG A 533 4.43 -23.44 7.89
CA ARG A 533 5.04 -23.40 6.55
C ARG A 533 6.52 -23.74 6.65
N VAL A 534 6.98 -24.56 5.69
CA VAL A 534 8.40 -24.75 5.42
C VAL A 534 8.63 -24.48 3.93
N THR A 535 9.59 -23.64 3.61
CA THR A 535 9.94 -23.27 2.22
C THR A 535 11.42 -23.44 2.00
N ALA A 536 11.83 -24.07 0.88
CA ALA A 536 13.22 -24.27 0.53
C ALA A 536 13.46 -23.92 -0.94
N GLY A 537 14.61 -23.32 -1.27
CA GLY A 537 15.01 -22.95 -2.61
C GLY A 537 15.53 -21.50 -2.70
N TYR A 538 15.43 -20.90 -3.88
CA TYR A 538 15.70 -19.47 -4.08
C TYR A 538 14.47 -18.67 -3.65
N LEU A 539 14.52 -18.15 -2.42
CA LEU A 539 13.36 -17.50 -1.77
C LEU A 539 13.09 -16.11 -2.36
N GLU A 540 14.16 -15.43 -2.72
CA GLU A 540 14.15 -14.13 -3.38
C GLU A 540 15.35 -13.99 -4.33
N ARG A 541 15.40 -12.87 -5.04
CA ARG A 541 16.47 -12.58 -6.00
C ARG A 541 17.87 -12.66 -5.39
N MET A 542 18.04 -12.24 -4.12
CA MET A 542 19.35 -12.10 -3.46
C MET A 542 19.68 -13.26 -2.50
N PHE A 543 18.70 -14.04 -2.06
CA PHE A 543 18.89 -15.09 -1.07
C PHE A 543 18.15 -16.38 -1.41
N GLY A 544 18.81 -17.50 -1.16
CA GLY A 544 18.23 -18.84 -1.19
C GLY A 544 18.58 -19.62 0.07
N GLY A 545 17.77 -20.62 0.41
CA GLY A 545 17.96 -21.43 1.60
C GLY A 545 16.64 -22.02 2.08
N VAL A 546 16.48 -22.15 3.40
CA VAL A 546 15.31 -22.72 4.05
C VAL A 546 14.69 -21.70 5.00
N SER A 547 13.36 -21.61 4.98
CA SER A 547 12.54 -20.82 5.88
C SER A 547 11.47 -21.68 6.51
N ALA A 548 11.32 -21.61 7.83
CA ALA A 548 10.23 -22.23 8.56
C ALA A 548 9.45 -21.17 9.34
N GLU A 549 8.13 -21.29 9.36
CA GLU A 549 7.23 -20.33 10.01
C GLU A 549 6.10 -21.07 10.72
N VAL A 550 5.74 -20.59 11.89
CA VAL A 550 4.53 -20.98 12.61
C VAL A 550 3.74 -19.73 12.98
N LEU A 551 2.43 -19.79 12.81
CA LEU A 551 1.50 -18.72 13.14
C LEU A 551 0.37 -19.26 14.02
N TRP A 552 0.10 -18.57 15.12
CA TRP A 552 -1.11 -18.73 15.90
C TRP A 552 -2.06 -17.56 15.58
N LYS A 553 -3.23 -17.86 15.03
CA LYS A 553 -4.27 -16.87 14.67
C LYS A 553 -5.65 -17.49 14.79
N PRO A 554 -6.33 -17.35 15.94
CA PRO A 554 -7.74 -17.75 16.07
C PRO A 554 -8.63 -16.94 15.14
N VAL A 555 -9.68 -17.58 14.61
CA VAL A 555 -10.58 -16.98 13.60
C VAL A 555 -11.25 -15.71 14.12
N ASP A 556 -11.61 -15.68 15.39
CA ASP A 556 -12.33 -14.58 16.04
C ASP A 556 -11.39 -13.54 16.69
N SER A 557 -10.09 -13.83 16.76
CA SER A 557 -9.13 -12.97 17.44
C SER A 557 -8.60 -11.86 16.52
N ARG A 558 -8.54 -10.65 17.06
CA ARG A 558 -7.81 -9.52 16.44
C ARG A 558 -6.31 -9.61 16.64
N LEU A 559 -5.86 -10.51 17.53
CA LEU A 559 -4.45 -10.71 17.87
C LEU A 559 -3.94 -11.99 17.21
N ALA A 560 -2.71 -11.92 16.69
CA ALA A 560 -1.98 -13.07 16.19
C ALA A 560 -0.52 -13.01 16.61
N PHE A 561 0.13 -14.19 16.72
CA PHE A 561 1.56 -14.31 16.97
C PHE A 561 2.18 -15.25 15.95
N GLY A 562 3.33 -14.85 15.43
CA GLY A 562 4.12 -15.63 14.48
C GLY A 562 5.56 -15.79 14.95
N ALA A 563 6.21 -16.85 14.51
CA ALA A 563 7.64 -17.04 14.65
C ALA A 563 8.19 -17.61 13.34
N GLU A 564 9.25 -17.00 12.84
CA GLU A 564 9.93 -17.37 11.58
C GLU A 564 11.42 -17.55 11.85
N VAL A 565 12.00 -18.63 11.32
CA VAL A 565 13.44 -18.87 11.30
C VAL A 565 13.89 -19.19 9.90
N ASN A 566 15.02 -18.63 9.48
CA ASN A 566 15.56 -18.76 8.13
C ASN A 566 17.06 -19.06 8.21
N MET A 567 17.50 -20.07 7.47
CA MET A 567 18.90 -20.33 7.19
C MET A 567 19.13 -20.09 5.71
N VAL A 568 19.81 -19.00 5.36
CA VAL A 568 19.92 -18.55 3.97
C VAL A 568 21.34 -18.15 3.61
N ARG A 569 21.64 -18.29 2.33
CA ARG A 569 22.92 -17.92 1.72
C ARG A 569 22.67 -16.92 0.59
N GLN A 570 23.57 -15.95 0.44
CA GLN A 570 23.49 -14.94 -0.60
C GLN A 570 23.74 -15.58 -1.97
N ARG A 571 22.89 -15.27 -2.96
CA ARG A 571 23.02 -15.76 -4.34
C ARG A 571 24.12 -15.01 -5.10
N ALA A 572 24.70 -15.64 -6.11
CA ALA A 572 25.62 -15.00 -7.03
C ALA A 572 24.91 -13.94 -7.89
N TYR A 573 25.64 -12.93 -8.36
CA TYR A 573 25.06 -11.80 -9.10
C TYR A 573 24.60 -12.19 -10.52
N GLY A 574 25.46 -12.89 -11.27
CA GLY A 574 25.25 -13.23 -12.68
C GLY A 574 24.83 -14.67 -12.92
N ASP A 575 25.00 -15.54 -11.94
CA ASP A 575 24.67 -16.96 -12.09
C ASP A 575 23.22 -17.22 -11.73
N LEU A 576 22.48 -17.90 -12.59
CA LEU A 576 21.10 -18.30 -12.32
C LEU A 576 20.98 -19.15 -11.05
N PHE A 577 21.96 -20.01 -10.76
CA PHE A 577 21.92 -21.03 -9.70
C PHE A 577 23.14 -21.01 -8.77
N GLY A 578 23.93 -19.94 -8.74
CA GLY A 578 25.11 -19.81 -7.90
C GLY A 578 24.84 -19.20 -6.51
N PHE A 579 25.77 -19.44 -5.58
CA PHE A 579 25.81 -18.81 -4.25
C PHE A 579 27.16 -18.15 -3.98
N ARG A 580 27.16 -17.15 -3.12
CA ARG A 580 28.32 -16.48 -2.57
C ARG A 580 28.65 -17.04 -1.19
N ASP A 581 29.72 -16.51 -0.55
CA ASP A 581 30.19 -17.05 0.74
C ASP A 581 29.42 -16.52 1.96
N TYR A 582 28.56 -15.50 1.79
CA TYR A 582 27.77 -14.94 2.89
C TYR A 582 26.53 -15.79 3.17
N ASP A 583 26.48 -16.35 4.38
CA ASP A 583 25.30 -17.04 4.91
C ASP A 583 24.87 -16.45 6.26
N VAL A 584 23.61 -16.61 6.61
CA VAL A 584 23.06 -16.07 7.85
C VAL A 584 21.87 -16.89 8.36
N LEU A 585 21.88 -17.17 9.66
CA LEU A 585 20.72 -17.59 10.42
C LEU A 585 20.00 -16.36 10.93
N ASN A 586 18.77 -16.10 10.46
CA ASN A 586 17.95 -14.96 10.85
C ASN A 586 16.54 -15.41 11.16
N GLY A 587 15.72 -14.54 11.74
CA GLY A 587 14.34 -14.85 12.05
C GLY A 587 13.73 -13.85 13.02
N HIS A 588 12.40 -13.88 13.13
CA HIS A 588 11.64 -12.90 13.90
C HIS A 588 10.50 -13.57 14.63
N VAL A 589 10.21 -13.08 15.84
CA VAL A 589 8.92 -13.24 16.49
C VAL A 589 8.08 -12.03 16.15
N SER A 590 6.85 -12.27 15.72
CA SER A 590 5.95 -11.24 15.22
C SER A 590 4.65 -11.22 16.01
N ALA A 591 4.16 -10.03 16.34
CA ALA A 591 2.85 -9.80 16.92
C ALA A 591 2.04 -8.91 15.95
N TYR A 592 0.79 -9.28 15.72
CA TYR A 592 -0.13 -8.58 14.83
C TYR A 592 -1.39 -8.22 15.59
N TYR A 593 -1.88 -6.99 15.42
CA TYR A 593 -3.10 -6.55 16.06
C TYR A 593 -3.96 -5.70 15.12
N GLU A 594 -5.20 -6.14 14.91
CA GLU A 594 -6.21 -5.44 14.13
C GLU A 594 -6.98 -4.46 15.03
N PHE A 595 -6.65 -3.16 14.98
CA PHE A 595 -7.26 -2.13 15.85
C PHE A 595 -8.74 -1.88 15.55
N GLY A 596 -9.23 -2.30 14.38
CA GLY A 596 -10.51 -1.88 13.82
C GLY A 596 -10.34 -0.63 12.94
N ASN A 597 -11.41 -0.21 12.29
CA ASN A 597 -11.42 0.91 11.33
C ASN A 597 -10.35 0.79 10.22
N GLY A 598 -9.96 -0.45 9.90
CA GLY A 598 -8.98 -0.76 8.86
C GLY A 598 -7.51 -0.57 9.28
N PHE A 599 -7.19 -0.35 10.55
CA PHE A 599 -5.79 -0.27 10.99
C PHE A 599 -5.27 -1.62 11.47
N LEU A 600 -4.05 -1.96 11.00
CA LEU A 600 -3.28 -3.13 11.38
C LEU A 600 -1.92 -2.69 11.92
N GLY A 601 -1.61 -3.04 13.15
CA GLY A 601 -0.30 -2.92 13.75
C GLY A 601 0.48 -4.24 13.68
N GLN A 602 1.78 -4.16 13.39
CA GLN A 602 2.69 -5.30 13.43
C GLN A 602 3.99 -4.90 14.12
N VAL A 603 4.48 -5.77 14.98
CA VAL A 603 5.81 -5.65 15.60
C VAL A 603 6.56 -6.93 15.33
N ASP A 604 7.74 -6.82 14.73
CA ASP A 604 8.66 -7.92 14.48
C ASP A 604 9.95 -7.70 15.28
N VAL A 605 10.32 -8.66 16.10
CA VAL A 605 11.56 -8.60 16.90
C VAL A 605 12.42 -9.80 16.53
N GLY A 606 13.70 -9.54 16.21
CA GLY A 606 14.60 -10.62 15.83
C GLY A 606 15.88 -10.20 15.16
N ARG A 607 16.51 -11.14 14.48
CA ARG A 607 17.76 -10.98 13.75
C ARG A 607 17.50 -10.78 12.28
N TYR A 608 18.11 -9.74 11.71
CA TYR A 608 17.97 -9.35 10.31
C TYR A 608 19.03 -10.00 9.41
N LEU A 609 18.92 -9.77 8.10
CA LEU A 609 19.82 -10.38 7.09
C LEU A 609 21.29 -9.96 7.24
N ALA A 610 21.58 -8.76 7.68
CA ALA A 610 22.94 -8.30 7.89
C ALA A 610 23.55 -8.81 9.22
N GLY A 611 22.78 -9.60 9.99
CA GLY A 611 23.20 -10.16 11.27
C GLY A 611 22.87 -9.29 12.48
N ASP A 612 22.41 -8.07 12.26
CA ASP A 612 21.94 -7.12 13.27
C ASP A 612 20.66 -7.58 13.95
N VAL A 613 20.43 -7.16 15.20
CA VAL A 613 19.25 -7.55 16.00
C VAL A 613 18.45 -6.31 16.36
N GLY A 614 17.13 -6.40 16.29
CA GLY A 614 16.28 -5.26 16.58
C GLY A 614 14.80 -5.50 16.42
N ALA A 615 14.06 -4.41 16.22
CA ALA A 615 12.61 -4.45 16.05
C ALA A 615 12.13 -3.59 14.87
N THR A 616 11.16 -4.10 14.13
CA THR A 616 10.38 -3.36 13.11
C THR A 616 8.99 -3.09 13.65
N PHE A 617 8.57 -1.85 13.60
CA PHE A 617 7.20 -1.41 13.87
C PHE A 617 6.54 -1.05 12.55
N THR A 618 5.38 -1.62 12.30
CA THR A 618 4.59 -1.35 11.09
C THR A 618 3.18 -0.95 11.49
N LEU A 619 2.65 0.07 10.83
CA LEU A 619 1.25 0.46 10.91
C LEU A 619 0.70 0.59 9.49
N ASP A 620 -0.27 -0.24 9.16
CA ASP A 620 -0.96 -0.23 7.88
C ASP A 620 -2.41 0.24 8.06
N ARG A 621 -2.92 0.97 7.10
CA ARG A 621 -4.33 1.23 6.92
C ARG A 621 -4.82 0.49 5.70
N GLU A 622 -5.89 -0.26 5.87
CA GLU A 622 -6.53 -1.06 4.85
C GLU A 622 -7.95 -0.57 4.59
N PHE A 623 -8.30 -0.49 3.33
CA PHE A 623 -9.61 -0.05 2.89
C PHE A 623 -10.44 -1.26 2.45
N ARG A 624 -11.77 -1.19 2.60
CA ARG A 624 -12.70 -2.29 2.24
C ARG A 624 -12.59 -2.75 0.79
N ASN A 625 -12.03 -1.96 -0.10
CA ASN A 625 -11.80 -2.31 -1.50
C ASN A 625 -10.42 -2.93 -1.76
N GLY A 626 -9.62 -3.17 -0.72
CA GLY A 626 -8.31 -3.82 -0.78
C GLY A 626 -7.12 -2.89 -0.95
N TRP A 627 -7.30 -1.56 -1.02
CA TRP A 627 -6.18 -0.63 -0.91
C TRP A 627 -5.52 -0.78 0.45
N LYS A 628 -4.19 -0.72 0.46
CA LYS A 628 -3.40 -0.68 1.69
C LYS A 628 -2.37 0.42 1.61
N LEU A 629 -2.23 1.14 2.71
CA LEU A 629 -1.23 2.16 2.89
C LEU A 629 -0.62 2.02 4.27
N GLY A 630 0.69 1.92 4.34
CA GLY A 630 1.38 1.72 5.60
C GLY A 630 2.72 2.39 5.68
N ALA A 631 3.21 2.53 6.90
CA ALA A 631 4.56 2.99 7.20
C ALA A 631 5.23 1.99 8.15
N PHE A 632 6.54 1.89 8.04
CA PHE A 632 7.34 1.10 8.96
C PHE A 632 8.61 1.83 9.39
N ALA A 633 9.11 1.48 10.57
CA ALA A 633 10.40 1.91 11.10
C ALA A 633 11.08 0.71 11.75
N THR A 634 12.38 0.51 11.43
CA THR A 634 13.19 -0.59 11.97
C THR A 634 14.39 -0.01 12.72
N PHE A 635 14.52 -0.39 13.97
CA PHE A 635 15.61 -0.02 14.85
C PHE A 635 16.41 -1.27 15.21
N THR A 636 17.74 -1.21 15.03
CA THR A 636 18.64 -2.33 15.35
C THR A 636 19.79 -1.88 16.23
N ASP A 637 20.57 -2.83 16.73
CA ASP A 637 21.78 -2.63 17.52
C ASP A 637 22.98 -2.13 16.69
N ALA A 638 22.83 -2.08 15.34
CA ALA A 638 23.87 -1.53 14.48
C ALA A 638 24.11 -0.04 14.79
N SER A 639 25.36 0.33 15.07
CA SER A 639 25.72 1.72 15.30
C SER A 639 25.46 2.58 14.06
N ALA A 640 25.18 3.87 14.22
CA ALA A 640 24.97 4.78 13.10
C ALA A 640 26.19 4.82 12.14
N ALA A 641 27.39 4.57 12.63
CA ALA A 641 28.61 4.47 11.82
C ALA A 641 28.62 3.17 10.97
N ALA A 642 28.20 2.04 11.54
CA ALA A 642 28.09 0.78 10.83
C ALA A 642 26.91 0.77 9.86
N PHE A 643 25.83 1.45 10.19
CA PHE A 643 24.64 1.57 9.35
C PHE A 643 24.93 2.36 8.05
N GLY A 644 25.91 3.26 8.06
CA GLY A 644 26.30 4.10 6.94
C GLY A 644 25.44 5.36 6.82
N GLU A 645 24.63 5.48 5.78
CA GLU A 645 23.69 6.59 5.63
C GLU A 645 22.42 6.37 6.46
N GLY A 646 22.32 7.04 7.61
CA GLY A 646 21.17 7.04 8.49
C GLY A 646 21.32 6.26 9.79
N SER A 647 20.31 6.32 10.65
CA SER A 647 20.32 5.73 11.99
C SER A 647 19.30 4.59 12.15
N PHE A 648 18.38 4.43 11.20
CA PHE A 648 17.35 3.38 11.20
C PHE A 648 16.71 3.24 9.81
N ASP A 649 16.17 2.07 9.48
CA ASP A 649 15.41 1.86 8.23
C ASP A 649 13.98 2.34 8.40
N LYS A 650 13.43 2.95 7.36
CA LYS A 650 12.05 3.45 7.34
C LYS A 650 11.50 3.47 5.93
N GLY A 651 10.18 3.40 5.81
CA GLY A 651 9.55 3.48 4.49
C GLY A 651 8.04 3.51 4.55
N ILE A 652 7.48 3.73 3.38
CA ILE A 652 6.04 3.75 3.13
C ILE A 652 5.71 2.60 2.18
N ARG A 653 4.62 1.89 2.48
CA ARG A 653 4.09 0.82 1.62
C ARG A 653 2.77 1.28 1.01
N LEU A 654 2.60 1.04 -0.27
CA LEU A 654 1.35 1.28 -0.99
C LEU A 654 0.99 0.02 -1.77
N GLU A 655 -0.24 -0.45 -1.62
CA GLU A 655 -0.80 -1.54 -2.40
C GLU A 655 -2.15 -1.12 -2.97
N VAL A 656 -2.33 -1.27 -4.28
CA VAL A 656 -3.54 -0.90 -5.00
C VAL A 656 -4.06 -2.12 -5.76
N PRO A 657 -5.28 -2.60 -5.48
CA PRO A 657 -5.87 -3.70 -6.21
C PRO A 657 -6.08 -3.35 -7.68
N LEU A 658 -5.77 -4.30 -8.57
CA LEU A 658 -6.02 -4.12 -10.00
C LEU A 658 -7.51 -3.95 -10.30
N SER A 659 -8.37 -4.60 -9.51
CA SER A 659 -9.83 -4.46 -9.59
C SER A 659 -10.32 -3.02 -9.42
N TRP A 660 -9.60 -2.18 -8.66
CA TRP A 660 -9.93 -0.77 -8.50
C TRP A 660 -9.79 0.02 -9.81
N PHE A 661 -8.78 -0.30 -10.63
CA PHE A 661 -8.57 0.36 -11.92
C PHE A 661 -9.49 -0.16 -13.02
N THR A 662 -9.74 -1.46 -13.03
CA THR A 662 -10.42 -2.14 -14.14
C THR A 662 -11.91 -2.35 -13.93
N GLY A 663 -12.39 -2.27 -12.67
CA GLY A 663 -13.73 -2.70 -12.28
C GLY A 663 -13.95 -4.22 -12.37
N THR A 664 -12.96 -4.99 -12.86
CA THR A 664 -13.04 -6.45 -12.98
C THR A 664 -12.49 -7.10 -11.71
N PRO A 665 -13.21 -8.02 -11.08
CA PRO A 665 -12.70 -8.74 -9.92
C PRO A 665 -11.35 -9.41 -10.21
N SER A 666 -10.36 -9.13 -9.38
CA SER A 666 -9.00 -9.68 -9.50
C SER A 666 -8.35 -9.75 -8.13
N ARG A 667 -7.59 -10.79 -7.87
CA ARG A 667 -6.76 -10.91 -6.67
C ARG A 667 -5.39 -10.26 -6.83
N THR A 668 -5.07 -9.78 -8.01
CA THR A 668 -3.80 -9.12 -8.29
C THR A 668 -3.83 -7.69 -7.77
N SER A 669 -2.76 -7.28 -7.11
CA SER A 669 -2.52 -5.90 -6.69
C SER A 669 -1.17 -5.39 -7.22
N ALA A 670 -1.07 -4.08 -7.38
CA ALA A 670 0.19 -3.38 -7.61
C ALA A 670 0.71 -2.89 -6.25
N ALA A 671 1.86 -3.41 -5.83
CA ALA A 671 2.47 -3.03 -4.56
C ALA A 671 3.81 -2.34 -4.77
N THR A 672 4.07 -1.29 -4.02
CA THR A 672 5.36 -0.61 -4.00
C THR A 672 5.76 -0.26 -2.57
N THR A 673 7.07 -0.28 -2.32
CA THR A 673 7.65 0.19 -1.06
C THR A 673 8.62 1.32 -1.37
N ILE A 674 8.34 2.48 -0.84
CA ILE A 674 9.15 3.68 -0.97
C ILE A 674 10.07 3.76 0.25
N ARG A 675 11.36 3.69 0.02
CA ARG A 675 12.40 3.87 1.05
C ARG A 675 13.28 5.04 0.68
N PRO A 676 13.67 5.91 1.63
CA PRO A 676 14.58 7.03 1.34
C PRO A 676 15.94 6.57 0.79
N VAL A 677 16.44 5.44 1.29
CA VAL A 677 17.68 4.77 0.85
C VAL A 677 17.55 3.28 1.09
N SER A 678 18.02 2.45 0.15
CA SER A 678 18.17 1.00 0.41
C SER A 678 19.28 0.77 1.43
N ARG A 679 18.98 0.05 2.50
CA ARG A 679 19.87 -0.17 3.63
C ARG A 679 20.08 -1.65 3.89
N ASP A 680 21.26 -1.99 4.40
CA ASP A 680 21.61 -3.34 4.82
C ASP A 680 21.10 -3.62 6.23
N GLY A 681 21.30 -2.68 7.17
CA GLY A 681 20.75 -2.80 8.52
C GLY A 681 19.24 -2.78 8.56
N GLY A 682 18.64 -3.65 9.37
CA GLY A 682 17.20 -3.83 9.46
C GLY A 682 16.56 -4.52 8.23
N ALA A 683 17.36 -5.05 7.33
CA ALA A 683 16.87 -5.71 6.11
C ALA A 683 16.27 -7.07 6.43
N ARG A 684 14.97 -7.24 6.18
CA ARG A 684 14.27 -8.52 6.35
C ARG A 684 14.32 -9.37 5.08
N LEU A 685 14.46 -10.69 5.22
CA LEU A 685 14.33 -11.64 4.13
C LEU A 685 12.92 -11.56 3.53
N LYS A 686 12.82 -11.60 2.19
CA LYS A 686 11.53 -11.77 1.51
C LYS A 686 11.29 -13.26 1.32
N VAL A 687 10.21 -13.77 1.89
CA VAL A 687 9.79 -15.17 1.73
C VAL A 687 8.40 -15.19 1.13
N PRO A 688 8.19 -15.92 0.01
CA PRO A 688 6.86 -16.06 -0.58
C PRO A 688 5.89 -16.78 0.36
N GLY A 689 4.63 -16.34 0.41
CA GLY A 689 3.55 -17.02 1.12
C GLY A 689 3.69 -17.04 2.65
N ARG A 690 4.12 -15.93 3.26
CA ARG A 690 4.07 -15.78 4.73
C ARG A 690 2.67 -15.99 5.25
N LEU A 691 2.57 -16.68 6.39
CA LEU A 691 1.30 -17.24 6.89
C LEU A 691 0.28 -16.17 7.25
N TYR A 692 0.68 -15.10 7.97
CA TYR A 692 -0.27 -14.08 8.40
C TYR A 692 -1.00 -13.44 7.22
N GLU A 693 -0.28 -12.99 6.21
CA GLU A 693 -0.86 -12.38 5.01
C GLU A 693 -1.68 -13.38 4.18
N SER A 694 -1.31 -14.67 4.21
CA SER A 694 -2.03 -15.71 3.49
C SER A 694 -3.38 -16.02 4.12
N VAL A 695 -3.46 -16.16 5.47
CA VAL A 695 -4.67 -16.70 6.13
C VAL A 695 -5.63 -15.63 6.66
N ARG A 696 -5.14 -14.44 7.06
CA ARG A 696 -5.98 -13.43 7.71
C ARG A 696 -7.18 -12.97 6.87
N GLY A 697 -7.03 -12.93 5.54
CA GLY A 697 -8.10 -12.55 4.60
C GLY A 697 -9.34 -13.46 4.62
N TYR A 698 -9.26 -14.57 5.33
CA TYR A 698 -10.34 -15.56 5.50
C TYR A 698 -10.91 -15.58 6.92
N HIS A 699 -10.40 -14.77 7.85
CA HIS A 699 -10.83 -14.71 9.23
C HIS A 699 -11.96 -13.70 9.43
N ARG A 700 -12.64 -13.80 10.59
CA ARG A 700 -13.90 -13.08 10.89
C ARG A 700 -13.82 -11.60 10.58
N GLN A 701 -12.80 -10.89 11.06
CA GLN A 701 -12.71 -9.44 10.92
C GLN A 701 -12.73 -9.00 9.44
N VAL A 702 -11.92 -9.66 8.60
CA VAL A 702 -11.86 -9.33 7.17
C VAL A 702 -13.13 -9.79 6.43
N LEU A 703 -13.70 -10.93 6.82
CA LEU A 703 -14.97 -11.41 6.25
C LEU A 703 -16.11 -10.44 6.55
N GLU A 704 -16.23 -9.95 7.78
CA GLU A 704 -17.22 -8.97 8.20
C GLU A 704 -17.08 -7.64 7.45
N ASP A 705 -15.86 -7.11 7.30
CA ASP A 705 -15.58 -5.89 6.55
C ASP A 705 -15.94 -6.00 5.06
N GLN A 706 -15.82 -7.20 4.49
CA GLN A 706 -16.13 -7.49 3.08
C GLN A 706 -17.55 -8.00 2.85
N TRP A 707 -18.34 -8.24 3.92
CA TRP A 707 -19.61 -8.98 3.82
C TRP A 707 -20.66 -8.30 2.96
N GLY A 708 -20.62 -6.99 2.84
CA GLY A 708 -21.48 -6.24 1.92
C GLY A 708 -21.38 -6.68 0.44
N ARG A 709 -20.38 -7.52 0.08
CA ARG A 709 -20.20 -8.08 -1.27
C ARG A 709 -20.70 -9.52 -1.41
N VAL A 710 -21.31 -10.12 -0.38
CA VAL A 710 -21.74 -11.52 -0.41
C VAL A 710 -22.73 -11.81 -1.53
N TRP A 711 -23.54 -10.82 -1.90
CA TRP A 711 -24.55 -10.92 -2.97
C TRP A 711 -24.05 -10.48 -4.37
N ARG A 712 -22.78 -10.10 -4.54
CA ARG A 712 -22.23 -9.63 -5.82
C ARG A 712 -21.68 -10.75 -6.70
#